data_9766bd925b41db66ed2b381b0e3259d2
#
_entry.id   9766bd925b41db66ed2b381b0e3259d2
#
_cell.length_a   1.000
_cell.length_b   1.000
_cell.length_c   1.000
_cell.angle_alpha   90.00
_cell.angle_beta   90.00
_cell.angle_gamma   90.00
#
_symmetry.space_group_name_H-M   'P 1'
#
loop_
_entity.id
_entity.type
_entity.pdbx_description
1 polymer ?
#
loop_
_entity_poly.entity_id
_entity_poly.type
_entity_poly.pdbx_seq_one_letter_code
_entity_poly.pdbx_strand_id
1 'polypeptide(L)'
;MARTGSLQGSFNLLMLKIRNIRLTTWLESLRADAFFGLRRLTKTKVTSSAAILSLALAIGACTSAFRLIDALLLRPLPIAEPQRLYFLSRQGIGWDGKPSTDDSCEYPLFRQMRAAVKDQAELLAISHAERIDLSYKSDEQMEKAYLQYVSGWMFSSFGLRPALGRLLTENDDITPGAHPYAVISHDYWTHRFGQDPHVVGRTFRMGEHLYQIVGVAEEPFTGTEPGTMTDIFVPTMMDPYVTRFDASVARAFALLKPGIPIEPLRQKLQANSRAFEAERAKAFVGMPKKSLEDFLNQTELLEPAPTGVSDLQNDNRRSLGALGVLVSLVLLIACANVANLMTAQAASRAREMALRISIGAGRWRLAQLLLIESAWIALLASGLGALFAWWSAPLVVTMINPADNPARLALPADWRVLGFGMVLTLGVTFLFGLAPALRASAVQPVSALKGGEDPHSRHRLMHSLIGLQVAFCFLVLFVAGLFVTTFERLSHEPTGFSAERLLTLDTFAQRAQPPAFWTQVAEHLREVPGVERVSLTSWPLLDGNSINSYISINGAPPSQIEAYFLRVSPGWIDTMKIPLLEGRDFLPSDMAPGVAIVNETFAKTFLNGENPVGKAFARAEDQGARVPFQIVGLVRDARYRNMREPILPVAFVPFQGVRADGSWVAEHWGTFIVRTSSANPLALAQTLRREVPRAWPEFRVSRIRTQLEINQSHTLRERLLAMLAVFFASVALLLAGVGLYGVLHYSVVQRRREIGIRIAVGAQAGVIARLVTLEVFSMALAGAFAGLTLGMVSVRYIEQLFYQVKATDLPMLAFPSLAILVAVLLAALPAVINAVRTDPATMLRAE
;
A
#
# COMPACT_ATOMS: atom_id res chain seq x y z
N MET A 1 -22.72 18.51 71.12
CA MET A 1 -22.37 18.05 69.72
C MET A 1 -22.11 19.15 68.68
N ALA A 2 -21.78 20.39 69.04
CA ALA A 2 -21.59 21.49 68.10
C ALA A 2 -20.12 22.01 68.01
N ARG A 3 -19.15 21.43 68.69
CA ARG A 3 -17.72 21.83 68.62
C ARG A 3 -16.79 20.96 67.74
N THR A 4 -17.22 19.79 67.32
CA THR A 4 -16.41 18.89 66.47
C THR A 4 -16.49 19.18 64.96
N GLY A 5 -17.60 19.79 64.47
CA GLY A 5 -17.77 20.17 63.06
C GLY A 5 -16.90 21.32 62.56
N SER A 6 -16.53 22.27 63.45
CA SER A 6 -15.74 23.46 63.08
C SER A 6 -14.23 23.12 62.95
N LEU A 7 -13.71 22.18 63.73
CA LEU A 7 -12.33 21.74 63.62
C LEU A 7 -12.05 20.93 62.34
N GLN A 8 -13.00 20.11 61.91
CA GLN A 8 -12.87 19.32 60.67
C GLN A 8 -12.93 20.17 59.42
N GLY A 9 -13.79 21.22 59.43
CA GLY A 9 -13.86 22.21 58.34
C GLY A 9 -12.57 23.03 58.22
N SER A 10 -12.00 23.49 59.36
CA SER A 10 -10.75 24.22 59.37
C SER A 10 -9.56 23.35 58.94
N PHE A 11 -9.53 22.06 59.33
CA PHE A 11 -8.47 21.13 58.90
C PHE A 11 -8.51 20.84 57.41
N ASN A 12 -9.71 20.67 56.83
CA ASN A 12 -9.90 20.48 55.39
C ASN A 12 -9.51 21.76 54.59
N LEU A 13 -9.84 22.94 55.06
CA LEU A 13 -9.41 24.20 54.48
C LEU A 13 -7.88 24.40 54.58
N LEU A 14 -7.28 24.00 55.69
CA LEU A 14 -5.80 24.05 55.87
C LEU A 14 -5.11 23.06 54.90
N MET A 15 -5.65 21.84 54.77
CA MET A 15 -5.12 20.82 53.84
C MET A 15 -5.29 21.25 52.38
N LEU A 16 -6.40 21.88 52.02
CA LEU A 16 -6.61 22.45 50.66
C LEU A 16 -5.67 23.63 50.42
N LYS A 17 -5.44 24.51 51.37
CA LYS A 17 -4.45 25.60 51.28
C LYS A 17 -3.02 25.08 51.14
N ILE A 18 -2.62 24.08 51.94
CA ILE A 18 -1.29 23.43 51.88
C ILE A 18 -1.12 22.72 50.52
N ARG A 19 -2.17 22.05 50.00
CA ARG A 19 -2.17 21.40 48.70
C ARG A 19 -2.06 22.42 47.57
N ASN A 20 -2.77 23.55 47.64
CA ASN A 20 -2.66 24.63 46.68
C ASN A 20 -1.31 25.32 46.69
N ILE A 21 -0.72 25.57 47.85
CA ILE A 21 0.64 26.13 48.00
C ILE A 21 1.69 25.19 47.43
N ARG A 22 1.56 23.88 47.66
CA ARG A 22 2.43 22.88 47.04
C ARG A 22 2.28 22.79 45.51
N LEU A 23 1.09 22.93 45.02
CA LEU A 23 0.80 22.96 43.59
C LEU A 23 1.35 24.21 42.90
N THR A 24 1.17 25.40 43.50
CA THR A 24 1.69 26.67 42.95
C THR A 24 3.23 26.70 42.95
N THR A 25 3.88 26.30 44.08
CA THR A 25 5.34 26.21 44.15
C THR A 25 5.91 25.15 43.17
N TRP A 26 5.18 24.03 42.91
CA TRP A 26 5.57 23.03 41.93
C TRP A 26 5.43 23.56 40.51
N LEU A 27 4.36 24.26 40.18
CA LEU A 27 4.15 24.89 38.88
C LEU A 27 5.18 25.99 38.59
N GLU A 28 5.49 26.83 39.56
CA GLU A 28 6.55 27.83 39.45
C GLU A 28 7.93 27.19 39.21
N SER A 29 8.20 26.08 39.89
CA SER A 29 9.43 25.34 39.67
C SER A 29 9.50 24.71 38.29
N LEU A 30 8.39 24.13 37.81
CA LEU A 30 8.27 23.62 36.43
C LEU A 30 8.50 24.69 35.37
N ARG A 31 7.90 25.88 35.55
CA ARG A 31 8.10 27.02 34.67
C ARG A 31 9.56 27.48 34.63
N ALA A 32 10.21 27.57 35.80
CA ALA A 32 11.63 27.94 35.89
C ALA A 32 12.53 26.89 35.18
N ASP A 33 12.23 25.59 35.36
CA ASP A 33 12.94 24.51 34.71
C ASP A 33 12.71 24.49 33.21
N ALA A 34 11.50 24.77 32.74
CA ALA A 34 11.17 24.87 31.31
C ALA A 34 11.99 26.00 30.65
N PHE A 35 12.05 27.19 31.27
CA PHE A 35 12.86 28.32 30.80
C PHE A 35 14.35 27.99 30.79
N PHE A 36 14.84 27.34 31.83
CA PHE A 36 16.22 26.91 31.92
C PHE A 36 16.57 25.87 30.84
N GLY A 37 15.71 24.87 30.63
CA GLY A 37 15.84 23.88 29.57
C GLY A 37 15.94 24.54 28.18
N LEU A 38 15.04 25.48 27.85
CA LEU A 38 15.02 26.17 26.56
C LEU A 38 16.30 27.02 26.35
N ARG A 39 16.72 27.78 27.38
CA ARG A 39 17.97 28.59 27.30
C ARG A 39 19.21 27.73 27.12
N ARG A 40 19.16 26.49 27.59
CA ARG A 40 20.24 25.55 27.46
C ARG A 40 20.37 24.99 26.06
N LEU A 41 19.26 24.63 25.40
CA LEU A 41 19.24 24.19 23.99
C LEU A 41 19.93 25.22 23.07
N THR A 42 19.78 26.51 23.37
CA THR A 42 20.44 27.57 22.61
C THR A 42 21.93 27.68 22.85
N LYS A 43 22.46 27.14 23.99
CA LYS A 43 23.90 27.10 24.28
C LYS A 43 24.60 25.89 23.63
N THR A 44 23.91 24.76 23.44
CA THR A 44 24.44 23.54 22.82
C THR A 44 23.89 23.34 21.43
N LYS A 45 24.00 24.36 20.56
CA LYS A 45 23.33 24.44 19.26
C LYS A 45 23.53 23.21 18.39
N VAL A 46 24.74 22.72 18.21
CA VAL A 46 25.06 21.63 17.29
C VAL A 46 24.42 20.31 17.76
N THR A 47 24.61 19.96 19.04
CA THR A 47 24.07 18.68 19.56
C THR A 47 22.56 18.73 19.70
N SER A 48 21.99 19.86 20.09
CA SER A 48 20.52 20.05 20.19
C SER A 48 19.88 20.00 18.81
N SER A 49 20.44 20.68 17.80
CA SER A 49 19.92 20.63 16.42
C SER A 49 20.02 19.24 15.84
N ALA A 50 21.13 18.52 16.05
CA ALA A 50 21.30 17.13 15.58
C ALA A 50 20.23 16.22 16.22
N ALA A 51 19.98 16.35 17.53
CA ALA A 51 18.96 15.57 18.23
C ALA A 51 17.54 15.91 17.71
N ILE A 52 17.20 17.21 17.58
CA ILE A 52 15.90 17.66 17.10
C ILE A 52 15.66 17.22 15.66
N LEU A 53 16.61 17.38 14.74
CA LEU A 53 16.47 16.99 13.35
C LEU A 53 16.36 15.47 13.18
N SER A 54 17.20 14.70 13.88
CA SER A 54 17.14 13.24 13.85
C SER A 54 15.77 12.73 14.30
N LEU A 55 15.27 13.31 15.39
CA LEU A 55 14.00 12.92 15.97
C LEU A 55 12.81 13.43 15.14
N ALA A 56 12.90 14.65 14.61
CA ALA A 56 11.88 15.21 13.73
C ALA A 56 11.65 14.36 12.48
N LEU A 57 12.73 13.91 11.85
CA LEU A 57 12.65 13.05 10.69
C LEU A 57 12.01 11.69 11.04
N ALA A 58 12.39 11.09 12.16
CA ALA A 58 11.83 9.81 12.61
C ALA A 58 10.35 9.93 13.03
N ILE A 59 9.99 10.94 13.86
CA ILE A 59 8.60 11.19 14.26
C ILE A 59 7.73 11.55 13.05
N GLY A 60 8.26 12.38 12.16
CA GLY A 60 7.55 12.79 10.94
C GLY A 60 7.27 11.61 10.02
N ALA A 61 8.25 10.75 9.82
CA ALA A 61 8.10 9.51 9.05
C ALA A 61 7.06 8.55 9.68
N CYS A 62 7.12 8.36 11.01
CA CYS A 62 6.12 7.56 11.74
C CYS A 62 4.72 8.14 11.59
N THR A 63 4.56 9.45 11.72
CA THR A 63 3.27 10.14 11.59
C THR A 63 2.74 10.08 10.16
N SER A 64 3.61 10.22 9.16
CA SER A 64 3.25 10.07 7.75
C SER A 64 2.77 8.64 7.43
N ALA A 65 3.52 7.63 7.88
CA ALA A 65 3.14 6.23 7.72
C ALA A 65 1.81 5.93 8.45
N PHE A 66 1.63 6.46 9.67
CA PHE A 66 0.39 6.30 10.43
C PHE A 66 -0.81 6.91 9.70
N ARG A 67 -0.67 8.10 9.09
CA ARG A 67 -1.75 8.72 8.31
C ARG A 67 -2.21 7.83 7.15
N LEU A 68 -1.28 7.18 6.45
CA LEU A 68 -1.60 6.25 5.36
C LEU A 68 -2.25 4.97 5.90
N ILE A 69 -1.69 4.41 6.95
CA ILE A 69 -2.23 3.21 7.61
C ILE A 69 -3.61 3.49 8.21
N ASP A 70 -3.80 4.62 8.88
CA ASP A 70 -5.10 5.02 9.43
C ASP A 70 -6.14 5.19 8.34
N ALA A 71 -5.82 5.92 7.27
CA ALA A 71 -6.76 6.18 6.18
C ALA A 71 -7.19 4.91 5.44
N LEU A 72 -6.29 3.93 5.29
CA LEU A 72 -6.57 2.74 4.50
C LEU A 72 -7.02 1.53 5.35
N LEU A 73 -6.46 1.36 6.56
CA LEU A 73 -6.63 0.13 7.35
C LEU A 73 -7.36 0.30 8.68
N LEU A 74 -7.37 1.49 9.29
CA LEU A 74 -7.81 1.67 10.67
C LEU A 74 -9.02 2.59 10.83
N ARG A 75 -9.30 3.44 9.86
CA ARG A 75 -10.40 4.40 9.93
C ARG A 75 -11.73 3.70 9.67
N PRO A 76 -12.66 3.69 10.65
CA PRO A 76 -13.97 3.11 10.43
C PRO A 76 -14.76 3.93 9.42
N LEU A 77 -15.66 3.25 8.69
CA LEU A 77 -16.64 3.89 7.82
C LEU A 77 -17.51 4.88 8.63
N PRO A 78 -17.88 6.01 8.04
CA PRO A 78 -18.74 7.00 8.68
C PRO A 78 -20.23 6.56 8.63
N ILE A 79 -20.54 5.46 9.27
CA ILE A 79 -21.88 4.89 9.38
C ILE A 79 -22.27 4.74 10.85
N ALA A 80 -23.54 4.53 11.14
CA ALA A 80 -24.05 4.54 12.51
C ALA A 80 -23.38 3.51 13.44
N GLU A 81 -23.16 2.29 12.98
CA GLU A 81 -22.62 1.19 13.83
C GLU A 81 -21.60 0.34 13.07
N PRO A 82 -20.41 0.91 12.72
CA PRO A 82 -19.43 0.24 11.88
C PRO A 82 -18.89 -1.07 12.47
N GLN A 83 -18.90 -1.22 13.81
CA GLN A 83 -18.43 -2.44 14.49
C GLN A 83 -19.32 -3.66 14.24
N ARG A 84 -20.56 -3.44 13.79
CA ARG A 84 -21.52 -4.51 13.46
C ARG A 84 -21.51 -4.89 11.99
N LEU A 85 -20.70 -4.20 11.19
CA LEU A 85 -20.55 -4.48 9.77
C LEU A 85 -19.55 -5.61 9.57
N TYR A 86 -19.97 -6.64 8.87
CA TYR A 86 -19.18 -7.78 8.44
C TYR A 86 -19.23 -7.91 6.93
N PHE A 87 -18.23 -8.56 6.40
CA PHE A 87 -18.05 -8.80 4.99
C PHE A 87 -18.04 -10.30 4.73
N LEU A 88 -18.74 -10.74 3.69
CA LEU A 88 -18.82 -12.13 3.28
C LEU A 88 -17.81 -12.39 2.16
N SER A 89 -16.94 -13.37 2.35
CA SER A 89 -16.00 -13.84 1.36
C SER A 89 -16.00 -15.37 1.30
N ARG A 90 -15.66 -15.93 0.14
CA ARG A 90 -15.56 -17.39 -0.09
C ARG A 90 -14.12 -17.81 -0.22
N GLN A 91 -13.67 -18.69 0.64
CA GLN A 91 -12.36 -19.29 0.57
C GLN A 91 -12.43 -20.66 -0.09
N GLY A 92 -11.61 -20.91 -1.09
CA GLY A 92 -11.55 -22.14 -1.83
C GLY A 92 -10.22 -22.35 -2.52
N ILE A 93 -10.20 -23.27 -3.46
CA ILE A 93 -9.08 -23.46 -4.38
C ILE A 93 -9.43 -22.75 -5.68
N GLY A 94 -8.58 -21.81 -6.08
CA GLY A 94 -8.73 -21.12 -7.35
C GLY A 94 -8.46 -22.02 -8.54
N TRP A 95 -8.77 -21.52 -9.72
CA TRP A 95 -8.59 -22.24 -10.98
C TRP A 95 -7.14 -22.63 -11.28
N ASP A 96 -6.18 -21.95 -10.65
CA ASP A 96 -4.75 -22.27 -10.70
C ASP A 96 -4.32 -23.35 -9.70
N GLY A 97 -5.26 -23.95 -8.97
CA GLY A 97 -5.00 -24.96 -7.95
C GLY A 97 -4.44 -24.43 -6.64
N LYS A 98 -4.42 -23.11 -6.44
CA LYS A 98 -3.93 -22.47 -5.21
C LYS A 98 -5.09 -21.97 -4.34
N PRO A 99 -4.87 -21.84 -3.03
CA PRO A 99 -5.85 -21.19 -2.16
C PRO A 99 -6.19 -19.78 -2.66
N SER A 100 -7.47 -19.50 -2.83
CA SER A 100 -8.00 -18.22 -3.29
C SER A 100 -9.16 -17.80 -2.40
N THR A 101 -9.38 -16.52 -2.30
CA THR A 101 -10.55 -15.93 -1.63
C THR A 101 -11.27 -15.07 -2.64
N ASP A 102 -12.54 -15.39 -2.88
CA ASP A 102 -13.44 -14.61 -3.72
C ASP A 102 -14.26 -13.69 -2.80
N ASP A 103 -14.34 -12.43 -3.16
CA ASP A 103 -15.01 -11.38 -2.37
C ASP A 103 -16.33 -10.91 -2.98
N SER A 104 -16.77 -11.55 -4.04
CA SER A 104 -17.98 -11.19 -4.78
C SER A 104 -18.96 -12.35 -4.82
N CYS A 105 -20.23 -12.05 -5.00
CA CYS A 105 -21.27 -13.06 -5.16
C CYS A 105 -22.27 -12.70 -6.27
N GLU A 106 -22.96 -13.73 -6.76
CA GLU A 106 -24.06 -13.63 -7.68
C GLU A 106 -25.27 -13.02 -6.96
N TYR A 107 -25.95 -12.07 -7.60
CA TYR A 107 -27.11 -11.42 -6.96
C TYR A 107 -28.28 -12.38 -6.66
N PRO A 108 -28.57 -13.43 -7.49
CA PRO A 108 -29.57 -14.43 -7.12
C PRO A 108 -29.23 -15.20 -5.83
N LEU A 109 -27.96 -15.54 -5.57
CA LEU A 109 -27.49 -16.12 -4.31
C LEU A 109 -27.67 -15.12 -3.15
N PHE A 110 -27.23 -13.88 -3.34
CA PHE A 110 -27.39 -12.82 -2.35
C PHE A 110 -28.85 -12.68 -1.89
N ARG A 111 -29.82 -12.69 -2.81
CA ARG A 111 -31.25 -12.63 -2.47
C ARG A 111 -31.72 -13.80 -1.60
N GLN A 112 -31.25 -15.02 -1.91
CA GLN A 112 -31.56 -16.20 -1.09
C GLN A 112 -30.96 -16.08 0.31
N MET A 113 -29.69 -15.68 0.40
CA MET A 113 -29.00 -15.43 1.67
C MET A 113 -29.73 -14.35 2.49
N ARG A 114 -30.10 -13.21 1.89
CA ARG A 114 -30.83 -12.13 2.57
C ARG A 114 -32.14 -12.63 3.16
N ALA A 115 -32.93 -13.35 2.38
CA ALA A 115 -34.20 -13.91 2.85
C ALA A 115 -34.00 -14.88 4.02
N ALA A 116 -32.93 -15.70 3.97
CA ALA A 116 -32.65 -16.69 5.00
C ALA A 116 -32.23 -16.07 6.34
N VAL A 117 -31.53 -14.94 6.35
CA VAL A 117 -30.93 -14.36 7.57
C VAL A 117 -31.55 -13.04 8.01
N LYS A 118 -32.70 -12.63 7.44
CA LYS A 118 -33.35 -11.34 7.70
C LYS A 118 -33.69 -11.10 9.19
N ASP A 119 -33.87 -12.15 9.95
CA ASP A 119 -34.09 -12.13 11.39
C ASP A 119 -32.78 -11.81 12.19
N GLN A 120 -31.61 -12.07 11.64
CA GLN A 120 -30.31 -12.02 12.33
C GLN A 120 -29.42 -10.87 11.83
N ALA A 121 -29.46 -10.58 10.54
CA ALA A 121 -28.66 -9.53 9.92
C ALA A 121 -29.41 -8.89 8.74
N GLU A 122 -29.08 -7.63 8.45
CA GLU A 122 -29.45 -7.01 7.16
C GLU A 122 -28.28 -7.17 6.19
N LEU A 123 -28.53 -7.88 5.08
CA LEU A 123 -27.54 -8.04 4.02
C LEU A 123 -27.64 -6.91 3.00
N LEU A 124 -26.49 -6.44 2.54
CA LEU A 124 -26.33 -5.35 1.59
C LEU A 124 -25.43 -5.83 0.44
N ALA A 125 -25.92 -5.70 -0.79
CA ALA A 125 -25.11 -5.90 -2.00
C ALA A 125 -24.52 -4.54 -2.42
N ILE A 126 -23.22 -4.48 -2.58
CA ILE A 126 -22.49 -3.26 -2.96
C ILE A 126 -21.41 -3.68 -3.96
N SER A 127 -21.43 -3.14 -5.18
CA SER A 127 -20.43 -3.48 -6.19
C SER A 127 -19.07 -2.90 -5.85
N HIS A 128 -18.04 -3.35 -6.57
CA HIS A 128 -16.76 -2.62 -6.62
C HIS A 128 -16.98 -1.20 -7.13
N ALA A 129 -16.20 -0.26 -6.64
CA ALA A 129 -16.20 1.10 -7.14
C ALA A 129 -15.46 1.15 -8.49
N GLU A 130 -16.20 1.29 -9.57
CA GLU A 130 -15.67 1.30 -10.93
C GLU A 130 -15.58 2.72 -11.48
N ARG A 131 -14.49 3.00 -12.19
CA ARG A 131 -14.33 4.27 -12.89
C ARG A 131 -14.97 4.21 -14.26
N ILE A 132 -16.13 4.84 -14.39
CA ILE A 132 -16.97 4.80 -15.59
C ILE A 132 -16.89 6.09 -16.40
N ASP A 133 -17.30 6.00 -17.64
CA ASP A 133 -17.50 7.14 -18.53
C ASP A 133 -18.97 7.55 -18.53
N LEU A 134 -19.22 8.85 -18.35
CA LEU A 134 -20.57 9.42 -18.37
C LEU A 134 -20.60 10.77 -19.08
N SER A 135 -21.77 11.20 -19.53
CA SER A 135 -21.96 12.51 -20.15
C SER A 135 -23.16 13.24 -19.56
N TYR A 136 -23.02 14.57 -19.33
CA TYR A 136 -24.10 15.41 -18.78
C TYR A 136 -24.87 16.20 -19.86
N LYS A 137 -24.21 16.74 -20.83
CA LYS A 137 -24.82 17.65 -21.81
C LYS A 137 -24.71 17.18 -23.25
N SER A 138 -23.61 16.59 -23.62
CA SER A 138 -23.39 16.06 -24.96
C SER A 138 -22.49 14.83 -24.88
N ASP A 139 -22.71 13.90 -25.77
CA ASP A 139 -21.92 12.67 -25.87
C ASP A 139 -20.47 12.92 -26.33
N GLU A 140 -20.15 14.17 -26.74
CA GLU A 140 -18.80 14.58 -27.11
C GLU A 140 -17.92 14.91 -25.89
N GLN A 141 -18.55 15.26 -24.74
CA GLN A 141 -17.88 15.63 -23.49
C GLN A 141 -18.09 14.54 -22.45
N MET A 142 -17.25 13.51 -22.52
CA MET A 142 -17.25 12.45 -21.52
C MET A 142 -16.42 12.84 -20.30
N GLU A 143 -16.96 12.51 -19.16
CA GLU A 143 -16.34 12.67 -17.86
C GLU A 143 -16.17 11.30 -17.21
N LYS A 144 -15.17 11.17 -16.35
CA LYS A 144 -14.94 9.95 -15.56
C LYS A 144 -15.38 10.17 -14.11
N ALA A 145 -16.20 9.24 -13.62
CA ALA A 145 -16.63 9.22 -12.22
C ALA A 145 -16.54 7.80 -11.65
N TYR A 146 -16.39 7.70 -10.33
CA TYR A 146 -16.45 6.41 -9.64
C TYR A 146 -17.91 6.09 -9.30
N LEU A 147 -18.36 4.94 -9.73
CA LEU A 147 -19.73 4.47 -9.53
C LEU A 147 -19.74 3.19 -8.70
N GLN A 148 -20.71 3.06 -7.79
CA GLN A 148 -21.07 1.80 -7.14
C GLN A 148 -22.53 1.49 -7.36
N TYR A 149 -22.83 0.23 -7.71
CA TYR A 149 -24.17 -0.32 -7.63
C TYR A 149 -24.41 -0.74 -6.18
N VAL A 150 -25.50 -0.26 -5.58
CA VAL A 150 -25.78 -0.46 -4.16
C VAL A 150 -27.22 -0.91 -3.93
N SER A 151 -27.43 -1.76 -2.93
CA SER A 151 -28.78 -2.10 -2.47
C SER A 151 -29.54 -0.84 -2.10
N GLY A 152 -30.77 -0.69 -2.58
CA GLY A 152 -31.60 0.50 -2.36
C GLY A 152 -31.78 0.86 -0.88
N TRP A 153 -31.74 -0.12 0.01
CA TRP A 153 -31.84 0.05 1.47
C TRP A 153 -30.47 0.31 2.16
N MET A 154 -29.36 0.39 1.42
CA MET A 154 -28.02 0.58 2.01
C MET A 154 -27.94 1.84 2.88
N PHE A 155 -28.39 2.98 2.36
CA PHE A 155 -28.30 4.25 3.07
C PHE A 155 -29.08 4.24 4.40
N SER A 156 -30.31 3.69 4.38
CA SER A 156 -31.13 3.57 5.60
C SER A 156 -30.52 2.61 6.61
N SER A 157 -29.96 1.49 6.16
CA SER A 157 -29.27 0.51 7.02
C SER A 157 -28.02 1.07 7.66
N PHE A 158 -27.30 1.93 6.96
CA PHE A 158 -26.13 2.62 7.48
C PHE A 158 -26.47 3.85 8.35
N GLY A 159 -27.75 4.24 8.43
CA GLY A 159 -28.20 5.40 9.19
C GLY A 159 -27.82 6.73 8.54
N LEU A 160 -27.55 6.75 7.24
CA LEU A 160 -27.15 7.94 6.50
C LEU A 160 -28.37 8.81 6.14
N ARG A 161 -28.13 10.12 6.07
CA ARG A 161 -29.16 11.12 5.73
C ARG A 161 -28.82 11.80 4.40
N PRO A 162 -29.82 12.34 3.69
CA PRO A 162 -29.56 13.17 2.53
C PRO A 162 -29.06 14.56 2.96
N ALA A 163 -28.02 15.06 2.30
CA ALA A 163 -27.66 16.48 2.37
C ALA A 163 -28.61 17.33 1.52
N LEU A 164 -29.10 16.76 0.39
CA LEU A 164 -30.07 17.40 -0.50
C LEU A 164 -30.93 16.31 -1.18
N GLY A 165 -32.22 16.61 -1.41
CA GLY A 165 -33.13 15.68 -2.10
C GLY A 165 -33.46 14.44 -1.25
N ARG A 166 -33.43 13.25 -1.85
CA ARG A 166 -33.67 11.97 -1.19
C ARG A 166 -32.57 10.94 -1.49
N LEU A 167 -32.40 9.95 -0.63
CA LEU A 167 -31.54 8.80 -0.89
C LEU A 167 -32.33 7.68 -1.58
N LEU A 168 -31.60 6.66 -2.06
CA LEU A 168 -32.21 5.44 -2.59
C LEU A 168 -32.96 4.69 -1.48
N THR A 169 -34.00 4.01 -1.89
CA THR A 169 -34.88 3.18 -1.03
C THR A 169 -35.03 1.78 -1.62
N GLU A 170 -35.56 0.84 -0.85
CA GLU A 170 -35.82 -0.52 -1.32
C GLU A 170 -36.73 -0.53 -2.58
N ASN A 171 -37.67 0.43 -2.70
CA ASN A 171 -38.54 0.54 -3.87
C ASN A 171 -37.82 0.94 -5.16
N ASP A 172 -36.67 1.59 -5.05
CA ASP A 172 -35.86 1.96 -6.21
C ASP A 172 -35.02 0.77 -6.74
N ASP A 173 -34.97 -0.38 -6.01
CA ASP A 173 -34.11 -1.52 -6.26
C ASP A 173 -34.89 -2.86 -6.35
N ILE A 174 -36.04 -2.86 -7.02
CA ILE A 174 -36.92 -4.04 -7.12
C ILE A 174 -36.80 -4.69 -8.49
N THR A 175 -36.92 -3.90 -9.55
CA THR A 175 -37.05 -4.39 -10.94
C THR A 175 -35.83 -4.05 -11.76
N PRO A 176 -35.22 -5.04 -12.46
CA PRO A 176 -34.05 -4.79 -13.30
C PRO A 176 -34.31 -3.71 -14.35
N GLY A 177 -33.40 -2.72 -14.43
CA GLY A 177 -33.42 -1.64 -15.41
C GLY A 177 -34.53 -0.58 -15.25
N ALA A 178 -35.41 -0.70 -14.24
CA ALA A 178 -36.63 0.13 -14.18
C ALA A 178 -36.42 1.51 -13.55
N HIS A 179 -35.43 1.68 -12.66
CA HIS A 179 -35.27 2.89 -11.86
C HIS A 179 -33.89 3.51 -12.03
N PRO A 180 -33.60 4.21 -13.11
CA PRO A 180 -32.30 4.83 -13.37
C PRO A 180 -32.13 6.09 -12.50
N TYR A 181 -32.12 5.91 -11.20
CA TYR A 181 -31.89 6.95 -10.22
C TYR A 181 -30.45 6.91 -9.73
N ALA A 182 -29.92 8.09 -9.38
CA ALA A 182 -28.58 8.23 -8.85
C ALA A 182 -28.56 9.13 -7.62
N VAL A 183 -27.80 8.73 -6.61
CA VAL A 183 -27.40 9.57 -5.50
C VAL A 183 -25.92 9.89 -5.69
N ILE A 184 -25.55 11.16 -5.55
CA ILE A 184 -24.15 11.57 -5.67
C ILE A 184 -23.57 11.82 -4.28
N SER A 185 -22.24 11.66 -4.15
CA SER A 185 -21.55 11.97 -2.91
C SER A 185 -21.46 13.49 -2.68
N HIS A 186 -21.32 13.92 -1.43
CA HIS A 186 -21.15 15.33 -1.08
C HIS A 186 -19.87 15.93 -1.71
N ASP A 187 -18.79 15.13 -1.77
CA ASP A 187 -17.52 15.52 -2.41
C ASP A 187 -17.69 15.79 -3.89
N TYR A 188 -18.36 14.88 -4.63
CA TYR A 188 -18.63 15.06 -6.05
C TYR A 188 -19.54 16.26 -6.32
N TRP A 189 -20.59 16.45 -5.50
CA TRP A 189 -21.46 17.64 -5.57
C TRP A 189 -20.66 18.94 -5.38
N THR A 190 -19.73 18.97 -4.42
CA THR A 190 -18.89 20.12 -4.15
C THR A 190 -17.94 20.42 -5.30
N HIS A 191 -17.18 19.42 -5.75
CA HIS A 191 -16.11 19.63 -6.74
C HIS A 191 -16.65 19.78 -8.17
N ARG A 192 -17.71 19.05 -8.52
CA ARG A 192 -18.24 19.04 -9.89
C ARG A 192 -19.34 20.07 -10.12
N PHE A 193 -20.18 20.29 -9.12
CA PHE A 193 -21.35 21.15 -9.24
C PHE A 193 -21.26 22.43 -8.39
N GLY A 194 -20.17 22.66 -7.65
CA GLY A 194 -20.00 23.85 -6.81
C GLY A 194 -21.09 24.02 -5.75
N GLN A 195 -21.65 22.89 -5.27
CA GLN A 195 -22.76 22.83 -4.31
C GLN A 195 -24.06 23.49 -4.85
N ASP A 196 -24.30 23.44 -6.17
CA ASP A 196 -25.53 23.93 -6.77
C ASP A 196 -26.76 23.17 -6.19
N PRO A 197 -27.71 23.84 -5.54
CA PRO A 197 -28.91 23.21 -5.00
C PRO A 197 -29.84 22.66 -6.07
N HIS A 198 -29.70 23.08 -7.34
CA HIS A 198 -30.49 22.59 -8.48
C HIS A 198 -29.88 21.35 -9.14
N VAL A 199 -28.97 20.63 -8.45
CA VAL A 199 -28.41 19.39 -8.97
C VAL A 199 -29.43 18.26 -8.98
N VAL A 200 -30.37 18.25 -8.04
CA VAL A 200 -31.49 17.29 -8.00
C VAL A 200 -32.41 17.51 -9.18
N GLY A 201 -32.71 16.43 -9.90
CA GLY A 201 -33.46 16.46 -11.17
C GLY A 201 -32.60 16.53 -12.43
N ARG A 202 -31.29 16.87 -12.32
CA ARG A 202 -30.38 16.78 -13.46
C ARG A 202 -30.16 15.33 -13.87
N THR A 203 -29.86 15.15 -15.16
CA THR A 203 -29.62 13.83 -15.72
C THR A 203 -28.23 13.74 -16.31
N PHE A 204 -27.72 12.50 -16.32
CA PHE A 204 -26.50 12.12 -17.05
C PHE A 204 -26.74 10.80 -17.78
N ARG A 205 -26.01 10.57 -18.86
CA ARG A 205 -26.04 9.32 -19.62
C ARG A 205 -24.87 8.45 -19.22
N MET A 206 -25.16 7.18 -19.00
CA MET A 206 -24.19 6.11 -18.81
C MET A 206 -24.65 4.88 -19.59
N GLY A 207 -23.87 4.46 -20.56
CA GLY A 207 -24.30 3.43 -21.50
C GLY A 207 -25.60 3.81 -22.22
N GLU A 208 -26.56 2.89 -22.23
CA GLU A 208 -27.90 3.12 -22.87
C GLU A 208 -28.88 3.89 -21.97
N HIS A 209 -28.59 4.03 -20.67
CA HIS A 209 -29.51 4.60 -19.69
C HIS A 209 -29.26 6.07 -19.41
N LEU A 210 -30.33 6.83 -19.22
CA LEU A 210 -30.32 8.20 -18.73
C LEU A 210 -30.69 8.20 -17.25
N TYR A 211 -29.70 8.45 -16.40
CA TYR A 211 -29.87 8.46 -14.94
C TYR A 211 -30.30 9.84 -14.46
N GLN A 212 -31.22 9.89 -13.49
CA GLN A 212 -31.64 11.12 -12.83
C GLN A 212 -31.03 11.20 -11.42
N ILE A 213 -30.36 12.31 -11.11
CA ILE A 213 -29.87 12.61 -9.76
C ILE A 213 -31.08 12.90 -8.88
N VAL A 214 -31.31 12.07 -7.83
CA VAL A 214 -32.43 12.20 -6.90
C VAL A 214 -32.01 12.80 -5.55
N GLY A 215 -30.72 12.80 -5.25
CA GLY A 215 -30.20 13.39 -4.02
C GLY A 215 -28.68 13.36 -3.90
N VAL A 216 -28.23 13.92 -2.79
CA VAL A 216 -26.83 14.00 -2.38
C VAL A 216 -26.69 13.34 -1.02
N ALA A 217 -25.71 12.43 -0.87
CA ALA A 217 -25.39 11.80 0.41
C ALA A 217 -24.75 12.82 1.37
N GLU A 218 -24.94 12.64 2.68
CA GLU A 218 -24.28 13.49 3.68
C GLU A 218 -22.76 13.30 3.75
N GLU A 219 -22.05 14.35 4.12
CA GLU A 219 -20.65 14.27 4.45
C GLU A 219 -20.46 13.55 5.81
N PRO A 220 -19.45 12.68 6.00
CA PRO A 220 -18.30 12.41 5.11
C PRO A 220 -18.40 11.09 4.34
N PHE A 221 -19.58 10.56 4.03
CA PHE A 221 -19.72 9.27 3.36
C PHE A 221 -19.29 9.31 1.89
N THR A 222 -18.29 8.52 1.54
CA THR A 222 -17.70 8.41 0.19
C THR A 222 -17.67 6.98 -0.33
N GLY A 223 -18.57 6.11 0.15
CA GLY A 223 -18.63 4.70 -0.24
C GLY A 223 -18.03 3.75 0.79
N THR A 224 -17.92 2.47 0.41
CA THR A 224 -17.50 1.39 1.30
C THR A 224 -16.08 0.89 1.01
N GLU A 225 -15.38 1.50 0.05
CA GLU A 225 -14.03 1.13 -0.37
C GLU A 225 -12.98 2.15 0.10
N PRO A 226 -12.19 1.84 1.14
CA PRO A 226 -11.06 2.67 1.52
C PRO A 226 -10.07 2.87 0.37
N GLY A 227 -9.73 4.13 0.12
CA GLY A 227 -8.81 4.48 -0.97
C GLY A 227 -9.50 4.83 -2.30
N THR A 228 -10.81 4.61 -2.40
CA THR A 228 -11.63 5.03 -3.54
C THR A 228 -12.80 5.87 -3.02
N MET A 229 -12.94 7.08 -3.53
CA MET A 229 -14.09 7.92 -3.23
C MET A 229 -15.13 7.72 -4.32
N THR A 230 -16.24 7.08 -3.96
CA THR A 230 -17.36 6.90 -4.88
C THR A 230 -18.05 8.23 -5.13
N ASP A 231 -18.19 8.58 -6.40
CA ASP A 231 -18.85 9.80 -6.84
C ASP A 231 -20.38 9.62 -6.96
N ILE A 232 -20.81 8.44 -7.45
CA ILE A 232 -22.20 8.15 -7.83
C ILE A 232 -22.60 6.77 -7.30
N PHE A 233 -23.78 6.72 -6.70
CA PHE A 233 -24.44 5.48 -6.23
C PHE A 233 -25.71 5.26 -7.02
N VAL A 234 -25.90 4.05 -7.58
CA VAL A 234 -27.08 3.65 -8.35
C VAL A 234 -27.64 2.34 -7.81
N PRO A 235 -28.96 2.04 -8.00
CA PRO A 235 -29.53 0.79 -7.53
C PRO A 235 -28.84 -0.44 -8.14
N THR A 236 -28.69 -1.53 -7.38
CA THR A 236 -28.11 -2.79 -7.86
C THR A 236 -28.90 -3.35 -9.05
N MET A 237 -30.23 -3.13 -9.10
CA MET A 237 -31.08 -3.55 -10.23
C MET A 237 -30.76 -2.84 -11.56
N MET A 238 -29.91 -1.83 -11.55
CA MET A 238 -29.40 -1.20 -12.77
C MET A 238 -28.14 -1.86 -13.34
N ASP A 239 -27.55 -2.84 -12.63
CA ASP A 239 -26.44 -3.63 -13.16
C ASP A 239 -26.97 -4.58 -14.26
N PRO A 240 -26.36 -4.58 -15.47
CA PRO A 240 -26.82 -5.41 -16.59
C PRO A 240 -26.68 -6.92 -16.33
N TYR A 241 -25.86 -7.31 -15.37
CA TYR A 241 -25.60 -8.73 -15.03
C TYR A 241 -26.35 -9.21 -13.78
N VAL A 242 -27.18 -8.37 -13.17
CA VAL A 242 -27.85 -8.64 -11.89
C VAL A 242 -28.74 -9.91 -11.86
N THR A 243 -29.28 -10.32 -13.03
CA THR A 243 -30.13 -11.52 -13.15
C THR A 243 -29.34 -12.79 -13.46
N ARG A 244 -28.06 -12.68 -13.75
CA ARG A 244 -27.23 -13.82 -14.16
C ARG A 244 -26.80 -14.66 -12.97
N PHE A 245 -26.81 -15.99 -13.14
CA PHE A 245 -26.37 -16.96 -12.14
C PHE A 245 -24.86 -17.20 -12.18
N ASP A 246 -24.18 -16.78 -13.23
CA ASP A 246 -22.78 -17.01 -13.53
C ASP A 246 -21.93 -15.72 -13.45
N ALA A 247 -22.53 -14.61 -12.99
CA ALA A 247 -21.86 -13.33 -12.87
C ALA A 247 -21.89 -12.85 -11.41
N SER A 248 -20.70 -12.76 -10.80
CA SER A 248 -20.52 -12.15 -9.50
C SER A 248 -20.52 -10.63 -9.66
N VAL A 249 -21.58 -9.96 -9.18
CA VAL A 249 -21.81 -8.51 -9.45
C VAL A 249 -21.60 -7.64 -8.24
N ALA A 250 -21.58 -8.19 -7.03
CA ALA A 250 -21.52 -7.40 -5.80
C ALA A 250 -20.81 -8.12 -4.67
N ARG A 251 -20.20 -7.34 -3.81
CA ARG A 251 -19.77 -7.75 -2.47
C ARG A 251 -20.98 -7.81 -1.55
N ALA A 252 -21.03 -8.86 -0.72
CA ALA A 252 -22.08 -9.00 0.28
C ALA A 252 -21.59 -8.51 1.65
N PHE A 253 -22.23 -7.47 2.17
CA PHE A 253 -22.00 -6.99 3.54
C PHE A 253 -23.16 -7.41 4.43
N ALA A 254 -22.88 -7.74 5.69
CA ALA A 254 -23.86 -8.11 6.71
C ALA A 254 -23.78 -7.13 7.88
N LEU A 255 -24.85 -6.39 8.11
CA LEU A 255 -25.00 -5.56 9.30
C LEU A 255 -25.74 -6.40 10.36
N LEU A 256 -25.01 -6.92 11.34
CA LEU A 256 -25.56 -7.81 12.38
C LEU A 256 -26.49 -7.05 13.31
N LYS A 257 -27.60 -7.70 13.69
CA LYS A 257 -28.44 -7.18 14.76
C LYS A 257 -27.77 -7.34 16.13
N PRO A 258 -28.12 -6.49 17.13
CA PRO A 258 -27.47 -6.57 18.43
C PRO A 258 -27.57 -7.95 19.08
N GLY A 259 -26.45 -8.46 19.59
CA GLY A 259 -26.40 -9.71 20.33
C GLY A 259 -26.45 -10.99 19.50
N ILE A 260 -26.43 -10.90 18.17
CA ILE A 260 -26.41 -12.10 17.30
C ILE A 260 -24.99 -12.68 17.26
N PRO A 261 -24.82 -13.99 17.56
CA PRO A 261 -23.52 -14.66 17.44
C PRO A 261 -23.18 -14.89 15.95
N ILE A 262 -21.90 -14.73 15.63
CA ILE A 262 -21.40 -14.77 14.23
C ILE A 262 -21.47 -16.19 13.66
N GLU A 263 -21.09 -17.20 14.43
CA GLU A 263 -20.90 -18.56 13.91
C GLU A 263 -22.20 -19.23 13.43
N PRO A 264 -23.34 -19.16 14.14
CA PRO A 264 -24.62 -19.66 13.62
C PRO A 264 -25.07 -18.94 12.35
N LEU A 265 -24.83 -17.62 12.25
CA LEU A 265 -25.13 -16.84 11.07
C LEU A 265 -24.28 -17.32 9.87
N ARG A 266 -22.97 -17.48 10.08
CA ARG A 266 -22.05 -17.98 9.05
C ARG A 266 -22.45 -19.37 8.55
N GLN A 267 -22.83 -20.28 9.46
CA GLN A 267 -23.27 -21.63 9.08
C GLN A 267 -24.54 -21.60 8.24
N LYS A 268 -25.47 -20.70 8.53
CA LYS A 268 -26.71 -20.53 7.77
C LYS A 268 -26.43 -19.97 6.37
N LEU A 269 -25.51 -19.00 6.25
CA LEU A 269 -25.05 -18.47 4.97
C LEU A 269 -24.33 -19.55 4.15
N GLN A 270 -23.41 -20.31 4.77
CA GLN A 270 -22.72 -21.44 4.16
C GLN A 270 -23.68 -22.50 3.62
N ALA A 271 -24.75 -22.83 4.36
CA ALA A 271 -25.73 -23.81 3.90
C ALA A 271 -26.50 -23.32 2.65
N ASN A 272 -26.84 -22.02 2.60
CA ASN A 272 -27.48 -21.41 1.44
C ASN A 272 -26.55 -21.38 0.23
N SER A 273 -25.28 -20.95 0.43
CA SER A 273 -24.27 -20.95 -0.63
C SER A 273 -24.07 -22.35 -1.22
N ARG A 274 -23.89 -23.37 -0.38
CA ARG A 274 -23.72 -24.77 -0.84
C ARG A 274 -24.92 -25.28 -1.62
N ALA A 275 -26.15 -24.95 -1.20
CA ALA A 275 -27.35 -25.37 -1.90
C ALA A 275 -27.45 -24.72 -3.29
N PHE A 276 -27.14 -23.43 -3.37
CA PHE A 276 -27.12 -22.67 -4.63
C PHE A 276 -26.04 -23.19 -5.57
N GLU A 277 -24.81 -23.39 -5.07
CA GLU A 277 -23.70 -23.86 -5.89
C GLU A 277 -23.87 -25.33 -6.32
N ALA A 278 -24.51 -26.17 -5.51
CA ALA A 278 -24.86 -27.53 -5.91
C ALA A 278 -25.88 -27.55 -7.06
N GLU A 279 -26.80 -26.60 -7.12
CA GLU A 279 -27.74 -26.47 -8.24
C GLU A 279 -27.01 -25.96 -9.50
N ARG A 280 -26.18 -24.96 -9.35
CA ARG A 280 -25.37 -24.37 -10.42
C ARG A 280 -24.38 -25.36 -11.01
N ALA A 281 -23.77 -26.21 -10.16
CA ALA A 281 -22.83 -27.26 -10.55
C ALA A 281 -23.43 -28.28 -11.55
N LYS A 282 -24.75 -28.45 -11.57
CA LYS A 282 -25.43 -29.34 -12.55
C LYS A 282 -25.26 -28.85 -13.99
N ALA A 283 -25.05 -27.55 -14.17
CA ALA A 283 -24.83 -26.96 -15.49
C ALA A 283 -23.37 -27.09 -15.96
N PHE A 284 -22.41 -27.42 -15.09
CA PHE A 284 -20.98 -27.54 -15.42
C PHE A 284 -20.65 -28.89 -16.08
N VAL A 285 -21.19 -29.09 -17.25
CA VAL A 285 -20.97 -30.31 -18.03
C VAL A 285 -19.53 -30.27 -18.58
N GLY A 286 -18.72 -31.25 -18.13
CA GLY A 286 -17.34 -31.43 -18.62
C GLY A 286 -16.27 -30.79 -17.74
N MET A 287 -16.63 -30.19 -16.61
CA MET A 287 -15.66 -29.76 -15.62
C MET A 287 -14.91 -30.97 -15.01
N PRO A 288 -13.59 -30.88 -14.78
CA PRO A 288 -12.85 -31.96 -14.10
C PRO A 288 -13.44 -32.21 -12.70
N LYS A 289 -13.52 -33.52 -12.31
CA LYS A 289 -14.12 -33.89 -11.02
C LYS A 289 -13.49 -33.16 -9.83
N LYS A 290 -12.17 -33.02 -9.83
CA LYS A 290 -11.45 -32.30 -8.79
C LYS A 290 -11.85 -30.84 -8.73
N SER A 291 -11.92 -30.16 -9.87
CA SER A 291 -12.32 -28.74 -9.92
C SER A 291 -13.76 -28.55 -9.45
N LEU A 292 -14.65 -29.52 -9.78
CA LEU A 292 -16.01 -29.50 -9.28
C LEU A 292 -16.08 -29.73 -7.77
N GLU A 293 -15.27 -30.65 -7.22
CA GLU A 293 -15.17 -30.87 -5.77
C GLU A 293 -14.61 -29.62 -5.06
N ASP A 294 -13.57 -28.99 -5.60
CA ASP A 294 -12.97 -27.78 -5.06
C ASP A 294 -13.99 -26.63 -5.08
N PHE A 295 -14.76 -26.48 -6.16
CA PHE A 295 -15.83 -25.49 -6.28
C PHE A 295 -16.95 -25.71 -5.24
N LEU A 296 -17.39 -26.94 -5.02
CA LEU A 296 -18.45 -27.26 -4.04
C LEU A 296 -17.97 -27.20 -2.57
N ASN A 297 -16.67 -27.33 -2.35
CA ASN A 297 -16.09 -27.31 -1.00
C ASN A 297 -15.63 -25.93 -0.53
N GLN A 298 -16.02 -24.87 -1.22
CA GLN A 298 -15.76 -23.50 -0.77
C GLN A 298 -16.34 -23.22 0.61
N THR A 299 -15.64 -22.42 1.39
CA THR A 299 -16.04 -22.06 2.75
C THR A 299 -16.37 -20.58 2.82
N GLU A 300 -17.58 -20.24 3.27
CA GLU A 300 -17.98 -18.87 3.57
C GLU A 300 -17.28 -18.38 4.83
N LEU A 301 -16.62 -17.24 4.71
CA LEU A 301 -16.03 -16.50 5.80
C LEU A 301 -16.86 -15.24 6.06
N LEU A 302 -17.01 -14.90 7.33
CA LEU A 302 -17.67 -13.67 7.76
C LEU A 302 -16.65 -12.86 8.55
N GLU A 303 -16.03 -11.87 7.90
CA GLU A 303 -14.94 -11.09 8.45
C GLU A 303 -15.39 -9.69 8.90
N PRO A 304 -14.90 -9.17 10.05
CA PRO A 304 -15.21 -7.80 10.47
C PRO A 304 -14.77 -6.79 9.41
N ALA A 305 -15.69 -5.90 9.01
CA ALA A 305 -15.44 -4.87 8.00
C ALA A 305 -15.78 -3.44 8.47
N PRO A 306 -15.43 -3.03 9.70
CA PRO A 306 -15.74 -1.69 10.19
C PRO A 306 -15.09 -0.58 9.37
N THR A 307 -14.01 -0.88 8.66
CA THR A 307 -13.27 0.04 7.79
C THR A 307 -13.71 -0.02 6.34
N GLY A 308 -14.68 -0.87 5.98
CA GLY A 308 -14.99 -1.22 4.61
C GLY A 308 -14.00 -2.26 4.04
N VAL A 309 -14.13 -2.56 2.75
CA VAL A 309 -13.29 -3.54 2.03
C VAL A 309 -12.93 -2.98 0.66
N SER A 310 -11.65 -2.99 0.32
CA SER A 310 -11.16 -2.61 -1.02
C SER A 310 -9.97 -3.48 -1.45
N ASP A 311 -9.80 -3.62 -2.77
CA ASP A 311 -8.63 -4.31 -3.34
C ASP A 311 -7.34 -3.57 -2.97
N LEU A 312 -7.38 -2.23 -2.99
CA LEU A 312 -6.26 -1.39 -2.57
C LEU A 312 -5.82 -1.69 -1.12
N GLN A 313 -6.78 -1.92 -0.22
CA GLN A 313 -6.53 -2.31 1.17
C GLN A 313 -5.89 -3.69 1.25
N ASN A 314 -6.45 -4.69 0.56
CA ASN A 314 -5.97 -6.07 0.56
C ASN A 314 -4.56 -6.17 -0.04
N ASP A 315 -4.32 -5.53 -1.17
CA ASP A 315 -3.04 -5.54 -1.88
C ASP A 315 -1.93 -4.84 -1.09
N ASN A 316 -2.26 -3.78 -0.35
CA ASN A 316 -1.26 -2.98 0.34
C ASN A 316 -1.13 -3.27 1.83
N ARG A 317 -1.99 -4.10 2.44
CA ARG A 317 -1.96 -4.41 3.88
C ARG A 317 -0.59 -4.88 4.36
N ARG A 318 0.04 -5.83 3.66
CA ARG A 318 1.37 -6.35 4.00
C ARG A 318 2.47 -5.33 3.75
N SER A 319 2.37 -4.59 2.65
CA SER A 319 3.32 -3.54 2.28
C SER A 319 3.32 -2.40 3.30
N LEU A 320 2.14 -1.95 3.73
CA LEU A 320 1.98 -0.94 4.78
C LEU A 320 2.45 -1.45 6.15
N GLY A 321 2.23 -2.73 6.44
CA GLY A 321 2.78 -3.38 7.64
C GLY A 321 4.31 -3.38 7.65
N ALA A 322 4.93 -3.78 6.55
CA ALA A 322 6.40 -3.74 6.38
C ALA A 322 6.94 -2.31 6.50
N LEU A 323 6.27 -1.33 5.88
CA LEU A 323 6.60 0.09 6.00
C LEU A 323 6.52 0.56 7.46
N GLY A 324 5.47 0.19 8.18
CA GLY A 324 5.29 0.52 9.60
C GLY A 324 6.43 -0.01 10.48
N VAL A 325 6.86 -1.26 10.25
CA VAL A 325 8.03 -1.86 10.92
C VAL A 325 9.31 -1.08 10.58
N LEU A 326 9.53 -0.78 9.31
CA LEU A 326 10.73 -0.09 8.82
C LEU A 326 10.86 1.30 9.45
N VAL A 327 9.77 2.05 9.50
CA VAL A 327 9.72 3.39 10.12
C VAL A 327 9.91 3.31 11.64
N SER A 328 9.37 2.27 12.30
CA SER A 328 9.57 2.03 13.73
C SER A 328 11.04 1.74 14.06
N LEU A 329 11.74 1.00 13.20
CA LEU A 329 13.18 0.76 13.34
C LEU A 329 13.99 2.06 13.23
N VAL A 330 13.64 2.92 12.26
CA VAL A 330 14.30 4.25 12.12
C VAL A 330 14.05 5.11 13.36
N LEU A 331 12.86 5.07 13.94
CA LEU A 331 12.57 5.75 15.20
C LEU A 331 13.42 5.22 16.35
N LEU A 332 13.56 3.90 16.47
CA LEU A 332 14.42 3.29 17.50
C LEU A 332 15.89 3.67 17.33
N ILE A 333 16.39 3.75 16.10
CA ILE A 333 17.73 4.26 15.79
C ILE A 333 17.87 5.72 16.24
N ALA A 334 16.90 6.57 15.92
CA ALA A 334 16.90 7.97 16.32
C ALA A 334 16.85 8.13 17.86
N CYS A 335 16.03 7.32 18.55
CA CYS A 335 15.95 7.26 20.00
C CYS A 335 17.28 6.83 20.62
N ALA A 336 17.94 5.81 20.09
CA ALA A 336 19.25 5.37 20.54
C ALA A 336 20.32 6.47 20.38
N ASN A 337 20.27 7.22 19.25
CA ASN A 337 21.16 8.37 19.03
C ASN A 337 20.97 9.45 20.08
N VAL A 338 19.74 9.85 20.34
CA VAL A 338 19.45 10.89 21.33
C VAL A 338 19.81 10.42 22.75
N ALA A 339 19.56 9.13 23.06
CA ALA A 339 19.98 8.54 24.33
C ALA A 339 21.52 8.58 24.52
N ASN A 340 22.26 8.26 23.46
CA ASN A 340 23.73 8.35 23.47
C ASN A 340 24.23 9.79 23.66
N LEU A 341 23.67 10.75 22.92
CA LEU A 341 24.00 12.19 23.06
C LEU A 341 23.67 12.72 24.45
N MET A 342 22.49 12.38 24.99
CA MET A 342 22.07 12.79 26.34
C MET A 342 22.96 12.16 27.40
N THR A 343 23.36 10.89 27.26
CA THR A 343 24.26 10.22 28.19
C THR A 343 25.65 10.87 28.18
N ALA A 344 26.16 11.21 27.01
CA ALA A 344 27.42 11.94 26.86
C ALA A 344 27.37 13.34 27.50
N GLN A 345 26.27 14.07 27.29
CA GLN A 345 26.06 15.38 27.94
C GLN A 345 25.91 15.26 29.45
N ALA A 346 25.18 14.25 29.97
CA ALA A 346 25.03 14.03 31.39
C ALA A 346 26.40 13.74 32.07
N ALA A 347 27.25 12.98 31.40
CA ALA A 347 28.60 12.68 31.92
C ALA A 347 29.49 13.93 31.99
N SER A 348 29.45 14.83 31.02
CA SER A 348 30.21 16.10 31.06
C SER A 348 29.75 17.03 32.21
N ARG A 349 28.59 16.76 32.82
CA ARG A 349 27.95 17.55 33.90
C ARG A 349 27.98 16.85 35.25
N ALA A 350 28.65 15.71 35.35
CA ALA A 350 28.64 14.90 36.56
C ALA A 350 29.08 15.71 37.79
N ARG A 351 30.10 16.58 37.66
CA ARG A 351 30.54 17.49 38.72
C ARG A 351 29.51 18.54 39.14
N GLU A 352 28.80 19.16 38.16
CA GLU A 352 27.70 20.10 38.41
C GLU A 352 26.55 19.41 39.17
N MET A 353 26.18 18.19 38.73
CA MET A 353 25.14 17.41 39.41
C MET A 353 25.53 16.97 40.80
N ALA A 354 26.77 16.53 41.01
CA ALA A 354 27.31 16.19 42.34
C ALA A 354 27.28 17.38 43.29
N LEU A 355 27.64 18.58 42.77
CA LEU A 355 27.56 19.82 43.55
C LEU A 355 26.11 20.15 43.95
N ARG A 356 25.17 20.00 43.07
CA ARG A 356 23.73 20.22 43.38
C ARG A 356 23.20 19.21 44.41
N ILE A 357 23.61 17.95 44.33
CA ILE A 357 23.26 16.94 45.33
C ILE A 357 23.89 17.29 46.70
N SER A 358 25.15 17.76 46.73
CA SER A 358 25.83 18.13 47.98
C SER A 358 25.19 19.34 48.67
N ILE A 359 24.53 20.23 47.90
CA ILE A 359 23.76 21.38 48.39
C ILE A 359 22.30 20.98 48.76
N GLY A 360 21.94 19.66 48.66
CA GLY A 360 20.63 19.17 49.08
C GLY A 360 19.58 18.99 47.99
N ALA A 361 19.94 19.10 46.72
CA ALA A 361 18.99 18.82 45.62
C ALA A 361 18.58 17.34 45.61
N GLY A 362 17.27 17.07 45.73
CA GLY A 362 16.73 15.72 45.67
C GLY A 362 16.95 15.05 44.31
N ARG A 363 17.20 13.75 44.27
CA ARG A 363 17.40 12.97 43.01
C ARG A 363 16.26 13.14 42.01
N TRP A 364 15.01 13.16 42.47
CA TRP A 364 13.83 13.36 41.65
C TRP A 364 13.82 14.74 40.98
N ARG A 365 14.30 15.75 41.68
CA ARG A 365 14.39 17.12 41.11
C ARG A 365 15.39 17.21 39.96
N LEU A 366 16.50 16.49 40.04
CA LEU A 366 17.48 16.40 38.96
C LEU A 366 16.94 15.59 37.78
N ALA A 367 16.23 14.48 38.04
CA ALA A 367 15.55 13.72 37.01
C ALA A 367 14.49 14.55 36.27
N GLN A 368 13.69 15.34 37.00
CA GLN A 368 12.70 16.26 36.42
C GLN A 368 13.34 17.27 35.47
N LEU A 369 14.47 17.89 35.86
CA LEU A 369 15.17 18.84 35.01
C LEU A 369 15.60 18.22 33.66
N LEU A 370 16.14 17.01 33.68
CA LEU A 370 16.60 16.29 32.50
C LEU A 370 15.39 15.85 31.63
N LEU A 371 14.30 15.42 32.27
CA LEU A 371 13.07 15.08 31.56
C LEU A 371 12.46 16.29 30.84
N ILE A 372 12.48 17.47 31.45
CA ILE A 372 12.02 18.71 30.83
C ILE A 372 12.91 19.10 29.63
N GLU A 373 14.25 18.95 29.76
CA GLU A 373 15.18 19.16 28.65
C GLU A 373 14.86 18.21 27.46
N SER A 374 14.62 16.91 27.76
CA SER A 374 14.22 15.90 26.78
C SER A 374 12.84 16.20 26.18
N ALA A 375 11.88 16.68 26.98
CA ALA A 375 10.54 17.05 26.51
C ALA A 375 10.58 18.23 25.53
N TRP A 376 11.44 19.22 25.75
CA TRP A 376 11.62 20.30 24.79
C TRP A 376 12.17 19.81 23.44
N ILE A 377 13.17 18.94 23.46
CA ILE A 377 13.72 18.32 22.24
C ILE A 377 12.61 17.56 21.51
N ALA A 378 11.85 16.72 22.24
CA ALA A 378 10.77 15.93 21.66
C ALA A 378 9.63 16.82 21.12
N LEU A 379 9.26 17.91 21.81
CA LEU A 379 8.21 18.84 21.39
C LEU A 379 8.61 19.59 20.09
N LEU A 380 9.84 20.11 20.04
CA LEU A 380 10.35 20.79 18.85
C LEU A 380 10.48 19.81 17.67
N ALA A 381 10.97 18.61 17.93
CA ALA A 381 11.06 17.54 16.93
C ALA A 381 9.68 17.13 16.43
N SER A 382 8.68 17.04 17.30
CA SER A 382 7.30 16.69 16.93
C SER A 382 6.64 17.77 16.09
N GLY A 383 6.89 19.06 16.38
CA GLY A 383 6.41 20.17 15.55
C GLY A 383 6.97 20.13 14.13
N LEU A 384 8.29 19.95 14.00
CA LEU A 384 8.93 19.75 12.69
C LEU A 384 8.51 18.44 12.02
N GLY A 385 8.34 17.38 12.78
CA GLY A 385 7.85 16.09 12.30
C GLY A 385 6.42 16.16 11.77
N ALA A 386 5.54 16.91 12.46
CA ALA A 386 4.17 17.14 11.99
C ALA A 386 4.15 17.88 10.66
N LEU A 387 5.00 18.93 10.51
CA LEU A 387 5.15 19.66 9.25
C LEU A 387 5.65 18.73 8.12
N PHE A 388 6.64 17.88 8.41
CA PHE A 388 7.13 16.88 7.47
C PHE A 388 6.03 15.88 7.09
N ALA A 389 5.28 15.36 8.04
CA ALA A 389 4.18 14.42 7.80
C ALA A 389 3.03 15.05 7.01
N TRP A 390 2.77 16.34 7.20
CA TRP A 390 1.75 17.06 6.45
C TRP A 390 2.10 17.15 4.97
N TRP A 391 3.36 17.37 4.66
CA TRP A 391 3.85 17.49 3.28
C TRP A 391 4.11 16.10 2.64
N SER A 392 4.72 15.17 3.38
CA SER A 392 5.18 13.88 2.80
C SER A 392 4.05 12.88 2.54
N ALA A 393 2.99 12.84 3.36
CA ALA A 393 1.91 11.87 3.19
C ALA A 393 1.14 12.07 1.86
N PRO A 394 0.70 13.28 1.47
CA PRO A 394 0.13 13.50 0.14
C PRO A 394 1.09 13.20 -1.00
N LEU A 395 2.38 13.52 -0.85
CA LEU A 395 3.40 13.19 -1.85
C LEU A 395 3.49 11.68 -2.08
N VAL A 396 3.49 10.87 -1.02
CA VAL A 396 3.49 9.41 -1.15
C VAL A 396 2.24 8.93 -1.90
N VAL A 397 1.06 9.48 -1.59
CA VAL A 397 -0.19 9.12 -2.31
C VAL A 397 -0.06 9.46 -3.80
N THR A 398 0.47 10.63 -4.17
CA THR A 398 0.66 10.97 -5.59
C THR A 398 1.64 10.04 -6.31
N MET A 399 2.61 9.50 -5.61
CA MET A 399 3.56 8.52 -6.17
C MET A 399 2.97 7.11 -6.35
N ILE A 400 1.92 6.78 -5.57
CA ILE A 400 1.19 5.51 -5.65
C ILE A 400 0.17 5.53 -6.79
N ASN A 401 -0.26 6.71 -7.24
CA ASN A 401 -1.37 6.85 -8.15
C ASN A 401 -0.98 6.52 -9.60
N PRO A 402 -1.53 5.44 -10.20
CA PRO A 402 -1.54 5.35 -11.65
C PRO A 402 -2.41 6.47 -12.21
N ALA A 403 -2.02 7.02 -13.34
CA ALA A 403 -2.74 8.13 -13.98
C ALA A 403 -4.21 7.78 -14.30
N ASP A 404 -4.48 6.49 -14.52
CA ASP A 404 -5.80 5.98 -14.92
C ASP A 404 -6.76 5.71 -13.77
N ASN A 405 -6.26 5.36 -12.59
CA ASN A 405 -7.08 5.02 -11.43
C ASN A 405 -6.48 5.64 -10.16
N PRO A 406 -6.56 6.96 -10.00
CA PRO A 406 -5.95 7.63 -8.85
C PRO A 406 -6.65 7.22 -7.57
N ALA A 407 -5.88 6.68 -6.62
CA ALA A 407 -6.35 6.48 -5.26
C ALA A 407 -6.72 7.84 -4.64
N ARG A 408 -7.97 8.00 -4.24
CA ARG A 408 -8.47 9.19 -3.57
C ARG A 408 -8.56 8.92 -2.07
N LEU A 409 -7.45 9.18 -1.36
CA LEU A 409 -7.37 9.01 0.08
C LEU A 409 -7.65 10.34 0.79
N ALA A 410 -8.69 10.38 1.60
CA ALA A 410 -8.86 11.46 2.56
C ALA A 410 -7.79 11.32 3.67
N LEU A 411 -6.91 12.30 3.78
CA LEU A 411 -5.85 12.36 4.80
C LEU A 411 -6.10 13.52 5.78
N PRO A 412 -7.21 13.53 6.53
CA PRO A 412 -7.49 14.64 7.44
C PRO A 412 -6.45 14.69 8.57
N ALA A 413 -6.13 15.90 9.02
CA ALA A 413 -5.35 16.15 10.22
C ALA A 413 -6.31 16.22 11.42
N ASP A 414 -6.82 15.07 11.84
CA ASP A 414 -7.81 14.97 12.91
C ASP A 414 -7.18 14.58 14.26
N TRP A 415 -8.02 14.42 15.28
CA TRP A 415 -7.60 14.07 16.63
C TRP A 415 -6.85 12.74 16.72
N ARG A 416 -7.07 11.79 15.78
CA ARG A 416 -6.37 10.49 15.76
C ARG A 416 -4.90 10.67 15.42
N VAL A 417 -4.60 11.50 14.41
CA VAL A 417 -3.22 11.86 14.01
C VAL A 417 -2.55 12.66 15.11
N LEU A 418 -3.25 13.64 15.72
CA LEU A 418 -2.73 14.42 16.84
C LEU A 418 -2.47 13.54 18.06
N GLY A 419 -3.40 12.64 18.39
CA GLY A 419 -3.27 11.67 19.48
C GLY A 419 -2.08 10.73 19.29
N PHE A 420 -1.92 10.19 18.09
CA PHE A 420 -0.75 9.37 17.75
C PHE A 420 0.55 10.17 17.92
N GLY A 421 0.63 11.38 17.37
CA GLY A 421 1.79 12.26 17.51
C GLY A 421 2.11 12.57 18.98
N MET A 422 1.09 12.79 19.80
CA MET A 422 1.25 13.01 21.25
C MET A 422 1.78 11.76 21.96
N VAL A 423 1.18 10.59 21.71
CA VAL A 423 1.64 9.30 22.29
C VAL A 423 3.08 9.03 21.88
N LEU A 424 3.41 9.27 20.61
CA LEU A 424 4.75 9.10 20.09
C LEU A 424 5.75 10.05 20.77
N THR A 425 5.39 11.34 20.93
CA THR A 425 6.21 12.34 21.61
C THR A 425 6.48 11.98 23.06
N LEU A 426 5.46 11.53 23.78
CA LEU A 426 5.60 11.06 25.16
C LEU A 426 6.46 9.80 25.23
N GLY A 427 6.19 8.80 24.38
CA GLY A 427 6.97 7.56 24.31
C GLY A 427 8.45 7.83 24.07
N VAL A 428 8.74 8.69 23.08
CA VAL A 428 10.08 9.12 22.75
C VAL A 428 10.75 9.84 23.95
N THR A 429 10.05 10.76 24.63
CA THR A 429 10.55 11.46 25.81
C THR A 429 10.90 10.49 26.93
N PHE A 430 10.08 9.47 27.17
CA PHE A 430 10.35 8.46 28.18
C PHE A 430 11.50 7.53 27.80
N LEU A 431 11.53 7.04 26.57
CA LEU A 431 12.53 6.08 26.11
C LEU A 431 13.97 6.58 26.26
N PHE A 432 14.23 7.83 25.89
CA PHE A 432 15.60 8.39 25.98
C PHE A 432 15.79 9.49 27.03
N GLY A 433 14.73 10.01 27.63
CA GLY A 433 14.82 10.97 28.75
C GLY A 433 14.95 10.28 30.12
N LEU A 434 14.15 9.21 30.35
CA LEU A 434 14.04 8.60 31.67
C LEU A 434 15.32 7.83 32.10
N ALA A 435 15.87 7.00 31.23
CA ALA A 435 17.05 6.19 31.57
C ALA A 435 18.29 7.04 31.87
N PRO A 436 18.67 8.05 31.09
CA PRO A 436 19.72 8.99 31.46
C PRO A 436 19.41 9.82 32.72
N ALA A 437 18.14 10.25 32.86
CA ALA A 437 17.72 11.04 34.01
C ALA A 437 17.84 10.27 35.32
N LEU A 438 17.38 9.02 35.38
CA LEU A 438 17.50 8.17 36.54
C LEU A 438 18.97 7.88 36.91
N ARG A 439 19.81 7.64 35.90
CA ARG A 439 21.25 7.39 36.15
C ARG A 439 22.00 8.64 36.58
N ALA A 440 21.75 9.79 35.97
CA ALA A 440 22.37 11.06 36.39
C ALA A 440 21.97 11.48 37.80
N SER A 441 20.75 11.10 38.23
CA SER A 441 20.30 11.34 39.62
C SER A 441 20.87 10.35 40.64
N ALA A 442 21.46 9.22 40.20
CA ALA A 442 22.05 8.20 41.04
C ALA A 442 23.56 8.41 41.34
N VAL A 443 24.16 9.51 40.87
CA VAL A 443 25.59 9.82 41.09
C VAL A 443 25.88 10.00 42.56
N GLN A 444 26.93 9.32 43.10
CA GLN A 444 27.40 9.49 44.44
C GLN A 444 28.30 10.72 44.50
N PRO A 445 28.02 11.73 45.39
CA PRO A 445 28.79 12.97 45.43
C PRO A 445 30.27 12.77 45.73
N VAL A 446 30.59 11.80 46.62
CA VAL A 446 31.97 11.52 47.04
C VAL A 446 32.82 10.95 45.90
N SER A 447 32.27 10.06 45.07
CA SER A 447 33.00 9.46 43.94
C SER A 447 33.21 10.47 42.81
N ALA A 448 32.17 11.31 42.53
CA ALA A 448 32.25 12.31 41.50
C ALA A 448 33.23 13.47 41.80
N LEU A 449 33.42 13.82 43.08
CA LEU A 449 34.36 14.84 43.53
C LEU A 449 35.80 14.33 43.63
N LYS A 450 35.99 13.03 43.97
CA LYS A 450 37.32 12.38 44.03
C LYS A 450 37.87 11.84 42.73
N GLY A 451 37.16 12.02 41.61
CA GLY A 451 37.58 11.56 40.29
C GLY A 451 37.49 10.05 40.08
N GLY A 452 36.84 9.31 40.98
CA GLY A 452 36.63 7.86 40.92
C GLY A 452 35.19 7.48 40.59
N GLU A 453 34.76 7.64 39.36
CA GLU A 453 33.51 7.00 38.90
C GLU A 453 33.84 5.65 38.24
N ASP A 454 32.97 4.68 38.45
CA ASP A 454 33.07 3.35 37.81
C ASP A 454 32.79 3.45 36.30
N PRO A 455 33.86 3.51 35.45
CA PRO A 455 33.69 3.75 33.99
C PRO A 455 33.01 2.57 33.27
N HIS A 456 33.08 1.36 33.87
CA HIS A 456 32.72 0.11 33.22
C HIS A 456 31.23 -0.05 32.95
N SER A 457 30.34 0.43 33.81
CA SER A 457 28.87 0.27 33.60
C SER A 457 28.32 1.21 32.51
N ARG A 458 28.91 2.39 32.36
CA ARG A 458 28.53 3.38 31.33
C ARG A 458 28.97 2.94 29.90
N HIS A 459 30.18 2.40 29.79
CA HIS A 459 30.69 1.89 28.53
C HIS A 459 29.81 0.75 27.98
N ARG A 460 29.41 -0.20 28.86
CA ARG A 460 28.55 -1.32 28.43
C ARG A 460 27.21 -0.86 27.84
N LEU A 461 26.53 0.13 28.41
CA LEU A 461 25.28 0.64 27.86
C LEU A 461 25.45 1.32 26.49
N MET A 462 26.45 2.23 26.40
CA MET A 462 26.71 2.93 25.14
C MET A 462 27.10 1.93 24.04
N HIS A 463 27.89 0.91 24.37
CA HIS A 463 28.27 -0.17 23.45
C HIS A 463 27.04 -1.00 23.00
N SER A 464 26.14 -1.34 23.93
CA SER A 464 24.91 -2.08 23.59
C SER A 464 23.95 -1.27 22.74
N LEU A 465 23.81 0.03 22.99
CA LEU A 465 22.99 0.91 22.17
C LEU A 465 23.55 1.08 20.73
N ILE A 466 24.90 1.16 20.62
CA ILE A 466 25.55 1.18 19.30
C ILE A 466 25.33 -0.15 18.56
N GLY A 467 25.58 -1.27 19.23
CA GLY A 467 25.36 -2.59 18.65
C GLY A 467 23.92 -2.78 18.16
N LEU A 468 22.94 -2.37 18.96
CA LEU A 468 21.52 -2.41 18.62
C LEU A 468 21.19 -1.47 17.45
N GLN A 469 21.75 -0.26 17.45
CA GLN A 469 21.57 0.71 16.36
C GLN A 469 22.14 0.21 15.05
N VAL A 470 23.33 -0.41 15.07
CA VAL A 470 23.95 -1.01 13.88
C VAL A 470 23.14 -2.21 13.40
N ALA A 471 22.61 -3.03 14.33
CA ALA A 471 21.75 -4.16 13.99
C ALA A 471 20.47 -3.72 13.29
N PHE A 472 19.80 -2.69 13.78
CA PHE A 472 18.61 -2.13 13.14
C PHE A 472 18.95 -1.46 11.79
N CYS A 473 20.07 -0.73 11.72
CA CYS A 473 20.53 -0.13 10.46
C CYS A 473 20.82 -1.21 9.41
N PHE A 474 21.47 -2.31 9.81
CA PHE A 474 21.73 -3.46 8.92
C PHE A 474 20.41 -4.05 8.41
N LEU A 475 19.46 -4.28 9.32
CA LEU A 475 18.14 -4.83 8.96
C LEU A 475 17.41 -3.94 7.96
N VAL A 476 17.41 -2.61 8.18
CA VAL A 476 16.78 -1.65 7.26
C VAL A 476 17.46 -1.66 5.89
N LEU A 477 18.79 -1.65 5.85
CA LEU A 477 19.56 -1.74 4.61
C LEU A 477 19.36 -3.06 3.87
N PHE A 478 19.29 -4.16 4.60
CA PHE A 478 19.04 -5.49 4.05
C PHE A 478 17.66 -5.59 3.40
N VAL A 479 16.62 -5.15 4.10
CA VAL A 479 15.24 -5.11 3.57
C VAL A 479 15.14 -4.16 2.36
N ALA A 480 15.82 -3.01 2.42
CA ALA A 480 15.88 -2.08 1.28
C ALA A 480 16.54 -2.72 0.05
N GLY A 481 17.62 -3.45 0.25
CA GLY A 481 18.28 -4.21 -0.82
C GLY A 481 17.34 -5.22 -1.48
N LEU A 482 16.56 -5.95 -0.67
CA LEU A 482 15.56 -6.92 -1.17
C LEU A 482 14.47 -6.24 -2.01
N PHE A 483 13.93 -5.10 -1.57
CA PHE A 483 12.91 -4.36 -2.33
C PHE A 483 13.47 -3.77 -3.63
N VAL A 484 14.66 -3.20 -3.59
CA VAL A 484 15.32 -2.66 -4.80
C VAL A 484 15.55 -3.77 -5.82
N THR A 485 16.12 -4.90 -5.41
CA THR A 485 16.37 -6.03 -6.31
C THR A 485 15.07 -6.65 -6.84
N THR A 486 14.02 -6.72 -6.02
CA THR A 486 12.69 -7.15 -6.47
C THR A 486 12.15 -6.24 -7.56
N PHE A 487 12.21 -4.91 -7.35
CA PHE A 487 11.79 -3.94 -8.36
C PHE A 487 12.63 -4.03 -9.62
N GLU A 488 13.95 -4.11 -9.50
CA GLU A 488 14.87 -4.21 -10.64
C GLU A 488 14.59 -5.47 -11.47
N ARG A 489 14.47 -6.64 -10.84
CA ARG A 489 14.16 -7.89 -11.54
C ARG A 489 12.82 -7.82 -12.25
N LEU A 490 11.77 -7.36 -11.55
CA LEU A 490 10.43 -7.29 -12.13
C LEU A 490 10.34 -6.26 -13.27
N SER A 491 11.03 -5.13 -13.14
CA SER A 491 11.01 -4.07 -14.17
C SER A 491 11.79 -4.44 -15.44
N HIS A 492 12.77 -5.36 -15.34
CA HIS A 492 13.55 -5.85 -16.48
C HIS A 492 13.07 -7.24 -16.97
N GLU A 493 12.00 -7.78 -16.39
CA GLU A 493 11.47 -9.06 -16.83
C GLU A 493 10.95 -8.98 -18.26
N PRO A 494 11.35 -9.90 -19.15
CA PRO A 494 10.91 -9.89 -20.54
C PRO A 494 9.40 -10.08 -20.66
N THR A 495 8.73 -9.19 -21.36
CA THR A 495 7.28 -9.25 -21.61
C THR A 495 6.92 -10.20 -22.76
N GLY A 496 7.88 -10.50 -23.65
CA GLY A 496 7.66 -11.30 -24.85
C GLY A 496 7.09 -10.51 -26.03
N PHE A 497 6.81 -9.21 -25.85
CA PHE A 497 6.33 -8.30 -26.90
C PHE A 497 6.99 -6.92 -26.77
N SER A 498 6.86 -6.08 -27.79
CA SER A 498 7.42 -4.73 -27.81
C SER A 498 6.39 -3.71 -27.36
N ALA A 499 6.56 -3.14 -26.17
CA ALA A 499 5.70 -2.06 -25.65
C ALA A 499 6.04 -0.67 -26.22
N GLU A 500 7.21 -0.52 -26.85
CA GLU A 500 7.66 0.76 -27.39
C GLU A 500 6.79 1.25 -28.53
N ARG A 501 6.51 2.55 -28.54
CA ARG A 501 5.72 3.22 -29.59
C ARG A 501 4.30 2.65 -29.79
N LEU A 502 3.76 1.94 -28.78
CA LEU A 502 2.40 1.44 -28.78
C LEU A 502 1.47 2.34 -27.99
N LEU A 503 0.37 2.70 -28.58
CA LEU A 503 -0.74 3.41 -27.94
C LEU A 503 -1.96 2.48 -27.95
N THR A 504 -2.64 2.40 -26.83
CA THR A 504 -3.90 1.66 -26.64
C THR A 504 -5.05 2.65 -26.55
N LEU A 505 -6.10 2.45 -27.36
CA LEU A 505 -7.32 3.24 -27.34
C LEU A 505 -8.47 2.32 -26.90
N ASP A 506 -8.78 2.33 -25.62
CA ASP A 506 -9.95 1.61 -25.11
C ASP A 506 -11.20 2.33 -25.62
N THR A 507 -12.00 1.61 -26.41
CA THR A 507 -13.12 2.17 -27.14
C THR A 507 -14.38 1.40 -26.80
N PHE A 508 -15.48 2.11 -26.62
CA PHE A 508 -16.79 1.50 -26.42
C PHE A 508 -17.82 2.10 -27.37
N ALA A 509 -18.85 1.33 -27.62
CA ALA A 509 -20.04 1.75 -28.36
C ALA A 509 -21.26 1.70 -27.43
N GLN A 510 -22.14 2.68 -27.57
CA GLN A 510 -23.38 2.71 -26.77
C GLN A 510 -24.25 1.50 -27.04
N ARG A 511 -24.26 1.00 -28.27
CA ARG A 511 -24.91 -0.25 -28.68
C ARG A 511 -23.87 -1.20 -29.21
N ALA A 512 -24.05 -2.50 -28.96
CA ALA A 512 -23.17 -3.51 -29.53
C ALA A 512 -23.06 -3.36 -31.05
N GLN A 513 -21.84 -3.28 -31.54
CA GLN A 513 -21.54 -3.08 -32.97
C GLN A 513 -21.00 -4.36 -33.58
N PRO A 514 -21.46 -4.71 -34.80
CA PRO A 514 -20.86 -5.78 -35.59
C PRO A 514 -19.36 -5.57 -35.84
N PRO A 515 -18.56 -6.64 -35.97
CA PRO A 515 -17.11 -6.56 -36.19
C PRO A 515 -16.70 -5.71 -37.41
N ALA A 516 -17.54 -5.61 -38.44
CA ALA A 516 -17.27 -4.81 -39.63
C ALA A 516 -16.98 -3.33 -39.31
N PHE A 517 -17.75 -2.73 -38.39
CA PHE A 517 -17.55 -1.33 -38.00
C PHE A 517 -16.27 -1.11 -37.20
N TRP A 518 -15.90 -2.08 -36.36
CA TRP A 518 -14.60 -2.07 -35.68
C TRP A 518 -13.45 -2.14 -36.71
N THR A 519 -13.57 -2.98 -37.71
CA THR A 519 -12.58 -3.08 -38.80
C THR A 519 -12.50 -1.78 -39.61
N GLN A 520 -13.64 -1.18 -39.97
CA GLN A 520 -13.69 0.10 -40.64
C GLN A 520 -12.95 1.21 -39.90
N VAL A 521 -13.15 1.31 -38.61
CA VAL A 521 -12.43 2.28 -37.78
C VAL A 521 -10.94 1.98 -37.73
N ALA A 522 -10.53 0.71 -37.61
CA ALA A 522 -9.12 0.34 -37.64
C ALA A 522 -8.45 0.72 -38.99
N GLU A 523 -9.15 0.54 -40.11
CA GLU A 523 -8.67 0.95 -41.45
C GLU A 523 -8.52 2.47 -41.52
N HIS A 524 -9.52 3.22 -41.10
CA HIS A 524 -9.44 4.69 -41.05
C HIS A 524 -8.29 5.20 -40.20
N LEU A 525 -8.06 4.60 -39.05
CA LEU A 525 -6.95 4.98 -38.18
C LEU A 525 -5.57 4.67 -38.80
N ARG A 526 -5.45 3.69 -39.69
CA ARG A 526 -4.20 3.41 -40.43
C ARG A 526 -3.82 4.52 -41.43
N GLU A 527 -4.78 5.30 -41.90
CA GLU A 527 -4.57 6.42 -42.81
C GLU A 527 -4.08 7.68 -42.10
N VAL A 528 -4.15 7.73 -40.76
CA VAL A 528 -3.71 8.89 -39.98
C VAL A 528 -2.19 9.05 -40.05
N PRO A 529 -1.67 10.23 -40.45
CA PRO A 529 -0.23 10.46 -40.51
C PRO A 529 0.46 10.21 -39.17
N GLY A 530 1.54 9.41 -39.19
CA GLY A 530 2.28 9.02 -38.02
C GLY A 530 1.85 7.68 -37.38
N VAL A 531 0.81 7.07 -37.92
CA VAL A 531 0.41 5.69 -37.59
C VAL A 531 1.16 4.72 -38.50
N GLU A 532 1.81 3.75 -37.91
CA GLU A 532 2.55 2.68 -38.61
C GLU A 532 1.65 1.45 -38.84
N ARG A 533 0.95 1.04 -37.79
CA ARG A 533 0.02 -0.11 -37.76
C ARG A 533 -1.12 0.10 -36.81
N VAL A 534 -2.27 -0.49 -37.12
CA VAL A 534 -3.43 -0.57 -36.22
C VAL A 534 -3.96 -1.98 -36.23
N SER A 535 -4.26 -2.50 -35.05
CA SER A 535 -4.91 -3.77 -34.79
C SER A 535 -5.93 -3.66 -33.66
N LEU A 536 -6.79 -4.67 -33.54
CA LEU A 536 -7.85 -4.76 -32.54
C LEU A 536 -7.57 -5.90 -31.58
N THR A 537 -7.99 -5.69 -30.34
CA THR A 537 -8.02 -6.74 -29.30
C THR A 537 -9.17 -6.48 -28.33
N SER A 538 -9.59 -7.50 -27.60
CA SER A 538 -10.58 -7.29 -26.54
C SER A 538 -10.03 -6.36 -25.44
N TRP A 539 -8.78 -6.55 -25.03
CA TRP A 539 -8.02 -5.71 -24.08
C TRP A 539 -6.52 -5.83 -24.34
N PRO A 540 -5.73 -4.88 -23.90
CA PRO A 540 -4.27 -4.93 -24.05
C PRO A 540 -3.66 -6.06 -23.20
N LEU A 541 -2.51 -6.57 -23.60
CA LEU A 541 -1.72 -7.45 -22.73
C LEU A 541 -1.34 -6.69 -21.45
N LEU A 542 -1.32 -7.39 -20.32
CA LEU A 542 -1.04 -6.84 -19.00
C LEU A 542 -2.08 -5.80 -18.53
N ASP A 543 -3.33 -5.86 -18.97
CA ASP A 543 -4.41 -5.01 -18.45
C ASP A 543 -5.14 -5.62 -17.23
N GLY A 544 -4.73 -6.81 -16.81
CA GLY A 544 -5.34 -7.53 -15.68
C GLY A 544 -6.54 -8.39 -16.06
N ASN A 545 -7.17 -8.15 -17.22
CA ASN A 545 -8.31 -8.90 -17.71
C ASN A 545 -7.91 -10.29 -18.22
N SER A 546 -8.82 -11.26 -18.13
CA SER A 546 -8.65 -12.59 -18.68
C SER A 546 -9.97 -13.28 -18.99
N ILE A 547 -9.97 -14.12 -20.03
CA ILE A 547 -10.96 -15.18 -20.25
C ILE A 547 -10.20 -16.47 -20.20
N ASN A 548 -10.71 -17.43 -19.46
CA ASN A 548 -10.13 -18.77 -19.32
C ASN A 548 -11.22 -19.83 -19.46
N SER A 549 -10.84 -21.01 -19.87
CA SER A 549 -11.74 -22.16 -19.99
C SER A 549 -10.94 -23.45 -20.04
N TYR A 550 -11.57 -24.54 -19.64
CA TYR A 550 -11.04 -25.87 -19.87
C TYR A 550 -11.09 -26.22 -21.36
N ILE A 551 -10.08 -26.93 -21.84
CA ILE A 551 -10.02 -27.36 -23.23
C ILE A 551 -9.93 -28.89 -23.33
N SER A 552 -10.42 -29.41 -24.45
CA SER A 552 -10.36 -30.82 -24.84
C SER A 552 -9.50 -30.95 -26.08
N ILE A 553 -8.50 -31.83 -26.07
CA ILE A 553 -7.64 -32.14 -27.22
C ILE A 553 -8.11 -33.46 -27.83
N ASN A 554 -8.32 -33.47 -29.15
CA ASN A 554 -8.69 -34.65 -29.91
C ASN A 554 -9.88 -35.45 -29.30
N GLY A 555 -10.85 -34.78 -28.72
CA GLY A 555 -12.01 -35.41 -28.12
C GLY A 555 -11.79 -36.06 -26.73
N ALA A 556 -10.59 -35.88 -26.17
CA ALA A 556 -10.30 -36.33 -24.80
C ALA A 556 -11.18 -35.59 -23.76
N PRO A 557 -11.31 -36.10 -22.53
CA PRO A 557 -11.90 -35.32 -21.44
C PRO A 557 -11.25 -33.95 -21.31
N PRO A 558 -11.97 -32.93 -20.78
CA PRO A 558 -11.38 -31.62 -20.51
C PRO A 558 -10.13 -31.69 -19.67
N SER A 559 -9.15 -30.85 -19.98
CA SER A 559 -7.90 -30.70 -19.25
C SER A 559 -8.15 -30.32 -17.79
N GLN A 560 -7.23 -30.64 -16.89
CA GLN A 560 -7.27 -30.17 -15.50
C GLN A 560 -6.72 -28.72 -15.34
N ILE A 561 -6.08 -28.22 -16.39
CA ILE A 561 -5.48 -26.90 -16.45
C ILE A 561 -6.28 -26.07 -17.46
N GLU A 562 -6.55 -24.83 -17.14
CA GLU A 562 -7.26 -23.92 -18.03
C GLU A 562 -6.33 -23.35 -19.10
N ALA A 563 -6.88 -23.10 -20.28
CA ALA A 563 -6.30 -22.26 -21.31
C ALA A 563 -6.89 -20.85 -21.22
N TYR A 564 -6.08 -19.85 -21.55
CA TYR A 564 -6.49 -18.46 -21.58
C TYR A 564 -6.74 -18.03 -23.01
N PHE A 565 -7.69 -17.11 -23.20
CA PHE A 565 -8.13 -16.68 -24.52
C PHE A 565 -8.05 -15.17 -24.67
N LEU A 566 -7.57 -14.70 -25.82
CA LEU A 566 -7.60 -13.29 -26.20
C LEU A 566 -8.08 -13.17 -27.65
N ARG A 567 -9.10 -12.33 -27.86
CA ARG A 567 -9.56 -12.03 -29.22
C ARG A 567 -8.69 -10.96 -29.83
N VAL A 568 -8.21 -11.19 -31.04
CA VAL A 568 -7.31 -10.29 -31.76
C VAL A 568 -7.64 -10.24 -33.25
N SER A 569 -7.40 -9.09 -33.88
CA SER A 569 -7.57 -8.93 -35.33
C SER A 569 -6.35 -9.47 -36.10
N PRO A 570 -6.49 -9.73 -37.40
CA PRO A 570 -5.34 -9.97 -38.29
C PRO A 570 -4.29 -8.86 -38.16
N GLY A 571 -3.00 -9.23 -38.19
CA GLY A 571 -1.87 -8.32 -38.02
C GLY A 571 -1.57 -7.86 -36.57
N TRP A 572 -2.33 -8.35 -35.58
CA TRP A 572 -2.08 -8.00 -34.18
C TRP A 572 -0.75 -8.54 -33.68
N ILE A 573 -0.40 -9.78 -34.03
CA ILE A 573 0.87 -10.44 -33.69
C ILE A 573 2.05 -9.57 -34.14
N ASP A 574 2.02 -9.06 -35.36
CA ASP A 574 3.06 -8.21 -35.91
C ASP A 574 3.02 -6.78 -35.32
N THR A 575 1.83 -6.24 -35.03
CA THR A 575 1.69 -4.97 -34.30
C THR A 575 2.35 -5.03 -32.94
N MET A 576 2.22 -6.14 -32.20
CA MET A 576 2.85 -6.38 -30.91
C MET A 576 4.31 -6.82 -31.03
N LYS A 577 4.77 -7.15 -32.24
CA LYS A 577 6.10 -7.74 -32.50
C LYS A 577 6.35 -9.02 -31.71
N ILE A 578 5.35 -9.87 -31.60
CA ILE A 578 5.51 -11.22 -31.05
C ILE A 578 6.03 -12.12 -32.17
N PRO A 579 7.15 -12.83 -32.00
CA PRO A 579 7.67 -13.70 -33.06
C PRO A 579 6.72 -14.85 -33.38
N LEU A 580 6.28 -14.95 -34.62
CA LEU A 580 5.62 -16.14 -35.16
C LEU A 580 6.69 -17.20 -35.41
N LEU A 581 6.57 -18.35 -34.76
CA LEU A 581 7.54 -19.44 -34.82
C LEU A 581 7.22 -20.41 -35.93
N GLU A 582 5.93 -20.80 -36.07
CA GLU A 582 5.44 -21.72 -37.08
C GLU A 582 4.02 -21.36 -37.51
N GLY A 583 3.65 -21.76 -38.73
CA GLY A 583 2.31 -21.54 -39.29
C GLY A 583 2.13 -20.14 -39.89
N ARG A 584 0.96 -19.54 -39.64
CA ARG A 584 0.56 -18.24 -40.19
C ARG A 584 -0.21 -17.37 -39.22
N ASP A 585 -0.26 -16.09 -39.47
CA ASP A 585 -1.17 -15.14 -38.78
C ASP A 585 -2.61 -15.31 -39.33
N PHE A 586 -3.56 -14.65 -38.65
CA PHE A 586 -4.96 -14.65 -39.07
C PHE A 586 -5.16 -13.96 -40.44
N LEU A 587 -6.04 -14.53 -41.21
CA LEU A 587 -6.57 -13.92 -42.44
C LEU A 587 -7.82 -13.09 -42.10
N PRO A 588 -8.17 -12.10 -42.92
CA PRO A 588 -9.43 -11.35 -42.79
C PRO A 588 -10.70 -12.22 -42.82
N SER A 589 -10.63 -13.42 -43.41
CA SER A 589 -11.73 -14.39 -43.47
C SER A 589 -11.81 -15.31 -42.27
N ASP A 590 -10.81 -15.33 -41.40
CA ASP A 590 -10.79 -16.19 -40.24
C ASP A 590 -11.75 -15.68 -39.16
N MET A 591 -12.53 -16.58 -38.57
CA MET A 591 -13.57 -16.27 -37.59
C MET A 591 -13.43 -17.13 -36.33
N ALA A 592 -13.99 -16.63 -35.24
CA ALA A 592 -14.16 -17.40 -34.01
C ALA A 592 -15.64 -17.82 -33.82
N PRO A 593 -15.95 -19.10 -33.54
CA PRO A 593 -15.00 -20.23 -33.44
C PRO A 593 -14.51 -20.68 -34.82
N GLY A 594 -13.35 -21.31 -34.90
CA GLY A 594 -12.79 -21.86 -36.14
C GLY A 594 -11.27 -22.02 -36.04
N VAL A 595 -10.52 -20.93 -35.93
CA VAL A 595 -9.06 -20.99 -35.89
C VAL A 595 -8.48 -20.32 -34.65
N ALA A 596 -7.27 -20.76 -34.25
CA ALA A 596 -6.53 -20.19 -33.13
C ALA A 596 -5.02 -20.14 -33.42
N ILE A 597 -4.34 -19.15 -32.85
CA ILE A 597 -2.87 -19.09 -32.73
C ILE A 597 -2.54 -19.33 -31.25
N VAL A 598 -1.57 -20.21 -30.98
CA VAL A 598 -1.22 -20.57 -29.60
C VAL A 598 0.23 -20.17 -29.27
N ASN A 599 0.52 -19.97 -28.00
CA ASN A 599 1.89 -19.72 -27.55
C ASN A 599 2.65 -21.02 -27.24
N GLU A 600 3.98 -20.94 -27.04
CA GLU A 600 4.83 -22.09 -26.71
C GLU A 600 4.38 -22.82 -25.43
N THR A 601 3.97 -22.06 -24.41
CA THR A 601 3.47 -22.64 -23.15
C THR A 601 2.18 -23.42 -23.36
N PHE A 602 1.27 -23.00 -24.24
CA PHE A 602 0.10 -23.81 -24.61
C PHE A 602 0.52 -25.13 -25.23
N ALA A 603 1.44 -25.12 -26.21
CA ALA A 603 1.95 -26.32 -26.84
C ALA A 603 2.65 -27.28 -25.84
N LYS A 604 3.44 -26.72 -24.91
CA LYS A 604 4.10 -27.49 -23.85
C LYS A 604 3.08 -28.15 -22.89
N THR A 605 2.06 -27.35 -22.49
CA THR A 605 1.10 -27.80 -21.47
C THR A 605 0.12 -28.86 -21.99
N PHE A 606 -0.38 -28.66 -23.20
CA PHE A 606 -1.49 -29.47 -23.73
C PHE A 606 -1.10 -30.46 -24.84
N LEU A 607 0.06 -30.24 -25.49
CA LEU A 607 0.50 -31.02 -26.65
C LEU A 607 1.91 -31.62 -26.46
N ASN A 608 2.39 -31.67 -25.20
CA ASN A 608 3.70 -32.19 -24.81
C ASN A 608 4.89 -31.56 -25.58
N GLY A 609 4.74 -30.32 -26.03
CA GLY A 609 5.76 -29.57 -26.79
C GLY A 609 5.86 -29.97 -28.27
N GLU A 610 4.95 -30.80 -28.78
CA GLU A 610 4.88 -31.13 -30.22
C GLU A 610 4.38 -29.89 -31.00
N ASN A 611 4.72 -29.89 -32.31
CA ASN A 611 4.20 -28.82 -33.20
C ASN A 611 2.66 -28.76 -33.15
N PRO A 612 2.07 -27.65 -32.73
CA PRO A 612 0.64 -27.50 -32.59
C PRO A 612 -0.09 -27.24 -33.89
N VAL A 613 0.61 -26.74 -34.94
CA VAL A 613 -0.01 -26.29 -36.18
C VAL A 613 -0.71 -27.45 -36.89
N GLY A 614 -1.97 -27.22 -37.26
CA GLY A 614 -2.84 -28.22 -37.87
C GLY A 614 -3.60 -29.13 -36.88
N LYS A 615 -3.23 -29.13 -35.58
CA LYS A 615 -3.98 -29.82 -34.54
C LYS A 615 -5.22 -29.04 -34.14
N ALA A 616 -6.19 -29.72 -33.52
CA ALA A 616 -7.43 -29.11 -33.08
C ALA A 616 -7.63 -29.31 -31.56
N PHE A 617 -8.28 -28.33 -30.97
CA PHE A 617 -8.80 -28.39 -29.60
C PHE A 617 -10.24 -27.88 -29.56
N ALA A 618 -10.97 -28.24 -28.53
CA ALA A 618 -12.30 -27.69 -28.28
C ALA A 618 -12.35 -26.98 -26.93
N ARG A 619 -12.91 -25.79 -26.90
CA ARG A 619 -13.18 -25.04 -25.67
C ARG A 619 -14.49 -25.53 -25.07
N ALA A 620 -14.48 -25.78 -23.77
CA ALA A 620 -15.70 -26.06 -23.03
C ALA A 620 -16.49 -24.75 -22.85
N GLU A 621 -17.77 -24.76 -23.24
CA GLU A 621 -18.73 -23.69 -22.95
C GLU A 621 -19.81 -24.18 -22.00
N ASP A 622 -20.60 -23.25 -21.47
CA ASP A 622 -21.73 -23.54 -20.62
C ASP A 622 -22.69 -24.54 -21.29
N GLN A 623 -23.35 -25.37 -20.49
CA GLN A 623 -24.25 -26.47 -20.93
C GLN A 623 -23.55 -27.59 -21.73
N GLY A 624 -22.20 -27.69 -21.65
CA GLY A 624 -21.46 -28.82 -22.26
C GLY A 624 -21.19 -28.69 -23.75
N ALA A 625 -21.49 -27.54 -24.36
CA ALA A 625 -21.11 -27.26 -25.72
C ALA A 625 -19.59 -27.25 -25.87
N ARG A 626 -19.09 -27.88 -26.92
CA ARG A 626 -17.66 -27.92 -27.24
C ARG A 626 -17.42 -27.14 -28.52
N VAL A 627 -16.73 -26.03 -28.39
CA VAL A 627 -16.45 -25.13 -29.51
C VAL A 627 -15.07 -25.47 -30.08
N PRO A 628 -15.01 -26.01 -31.32
CA PRO A 628 -13.76 -26.47 -31.92
C PRO A 628 -12.93 -25.29 -32.47
N PHE A 629 -11.60 -25.41 -32.33
CA PHE A 629 -10.61 -24.51 -32.90
C PHE A 629 -9.50 -25.31 -33.56
N GLN A 630 -9.09 -24.94 -34.78
CA GLN A 630 -7.91 -25.45 -35.44
C GLN A 630 -6.73 -24.52 -35.20
N ILE A 631 -5.60 -25.03 -34.79
CA ILE A 631 -4.39 -24.24 -34.57
C ILE A 631 -3.72 -23.95 -35.91
N VAL A 632 -3.61 -22.67 -36.27
CA VAL A 632 -3.03 -22.22 -37.53
C VAL A 632 -1.65 -21.60 -37.36
N GLY A 633 -1.26 -21.25 -36.15
CA GLY A 633 0.05 -20.66 -35.86
C GLY A 633 0.52 -20.90 -34.45
N LEU A 634 1.86 -20.86 -34.29
CA LEU A 634 2.57 -20.93 -33.02
C LEU A 634 3.38 -19.66 -32.85
N VAL A 635 3.21 -18.96 -31.74
CA VAL A 635 3.95 -17.76 -31.39
C VAL A 635 4.82 -17.96 -30.13
N ARG A 636 5.84 -17.12 -30.00
CA ARG A 636 6.65 -17.09 -28.79
C ARG A 636 5.82 -16.68 -27.58
N ASP A 637 6.23 -17.16 -26.42
CA ASP A 637 5.61 -16.81 -25.14
C ASP A 637 5.62 -15.30 -24.87
N ALA A 638 4.46 -14.79 -24.45
CA ALA A 638 4.27 -13.40 -24.02
C ALA A 638 3.48 -13.38 -22.71
N ARG A 639 3.77 -12.41 -21.86
CA ARG A 639 3.03 -12.22 -20.61
C ARG A 639 1.63 -11.71 -20.93
N TYR A 640 0.63 -12.34 -20.30
CA TYR A 640 -0.76 -12.12 -20.66
C TYR A 640 -1.46 -11.14 -19.69
N ARG A 641 -1.55 -11.49 -18.42
CA ARG A 641 -2.37 -10.78 -17.43
C ARG A 641 -1.55 -9.98 -16.42
N ASN A 642 -0.46 -10.55 -15.91
CA ASN A 642 0.32 -9.98 -14.82
C ASN A 642 1.81 -10.28 -14.98
N MET A 643 2.67 -9.34 -14.56
CA MET A 643 4.14 -9.51 -14.60
C MET A 643 4.68 -10.52 -13.58
N ARG A 644 3.99 -10.75 -12.47
CA ARG A 644 4.42 -11.70 -11.42
C ARG A 644 4.02 -13.14 -11.69
N GLU A 645 3.03 -13.35 -12.52
CA GLU A 645 2.55 -14.68 -12.84
C GLU A 645 3.53 -15.42 -13.75
N PRO A 646 3.56 -16.79 -13.69
CA PRO A 646 4.23 -17.55 -14.72
C PRO A 646 3.57 -17.27 -16.08
N ILE A 647 4.28 -17.57 -17.14
CA ILE A 647 3.71 -17.46 -18.48
C ILE A 647 2.55 -18.46 -18.61
N LEU A 648 1.40 -17.95 -19.04
CA LEU A 648 0.16 -18.70 -19.13
C LEU A 648 0.02 -19.40 -20.51
N PRO A 649 -0.68 -20.54 -20.59
CA PRO A 649 -1.03 -21.16 -21.85
C PRO A 649 -2.14 -20.36 -22.54
N VAL A 650 -1.80 -19.58 -23.58
CA VAL A 650 -2.72 -18.65 -24.26
C VAL A 650 -3.03 -19.13 -25.66
N ALA A 651 -4.33 -19.07 -25.99
CA ALA A 651 -4.85 -19.19 -27.35
C ALA A 651 -5.39 -17.83 -27.81
N PHE A 652 -4.78 -17.25 -28.83
CA PHE A 652 -5.30 -16.10 -29.53
C PHE A 652 -6.37 -16.58 -30.50
N VAL A 653 -7.51 -15.88 -30.55
CA VAL A 653 -8.64 -16.23 -31.43
C VAL A 653 -9.08 -14.98 -32.20
N PRO A 654 -9.69 -15.13 -33.39
CA PRO A 654 -10.13 -13.98 -34.16
C PRO A 654 -11.08 -13.05 -33.38
N PHE A 655 -10.91 -11.75 -33.54
CA PHE A 655 -11.79 -10.73 -32.95
C PHE A 655 -13.20 -10.84 -33.52
N GLN A 656 -13.31 -11.20 -34.81
CA GLN A 656 -14.57 -11.46 -35.46
C GLN A 656 -15.14 -12.79 -35.01
N GLY A 657 -16.31 -12.76 -34.37
CA GLY A 657 -17.02 -13.95 -33.93
C GLY A 657 -18.39 -14.12 -34.63
N VAL A 658 -18.77 -15.40 -34.81
CA VAL A 658 -20.11 -15.79 -35.26
C VAL A 658 -20.74 -16.73 -34.23
N ARG A 659 -22.04 -16.56 -34.00
CA ARG A 659 -22.86 -17.45 -33.21
C ARG A 659 -23.21 -18.72 -33.96
N ALA A 660 -23.73 -19.72 -33.27
CA ALA A 660 -24.16 -21.00 -33.86
C ALA A 660 -25.28 -20.79 -34.93
N ASP A 661 -26.05 -19.73 -34.85
CA ASP A 661 -27.08 -19.36 -35.81
C ASP A 661 -26.53 -18.59 -37.06
N GLY A 662 -25.21 -18.41 -37.13
CA GLY A 662 -24.54 -17.66 -38.20
C GLY A 662 -24.59 -16.14 -38.05
N SER A 663 -25.19 -15.60 -36.99
CA SER A 663 -25.19 -14.16 -36.70
C SER A 663 -23.84 -13.69 -36.14
N TRP A 664 -23.45 -12.45 -36.45
CA TRP A 664 -22.25 -11.88 -35.90
C TRP A 664 -22.36 -11.64 -34.41
N VAL A 665 -21.27 -11.90 -33.71
CA VAL A 665 -21.11 -11.46 -32.30
C VAL A 665 -20.85 -9.97 -32.33
N ALA A 666 -21.84 -9.18 -31.94
CA ALA A 666 -21.67 -7.74 -31.80
C ALA A 666 -21.01 -7.41 -30.44
N GLU A 667 -20.08 -6.45 -30.43
CA GLU A 667 -19.28 -6.07 -29.27
C GLU A 667 -19.57 -4.62 -28.88
N HIS A 668 -19.69 -4.38 -27.55
CA HIS A 668 -19.83 -3.04 -26.99
C HIS A 668 -18.48 -2.36 -26.78
N TRP A 669 -17.40 -3.12 -26.67
CA TRP A 669 -16.07 -2.66 -26.29
C TRP A 669 -14.97 -3.43 -26.98
N GLY A 670 -13.86 -2.74 -27.16
CA GLY A 670 -12.63 -3.28 -27.73
C GLY A 670 -11.53 -2.24 -27.66
N THR A 671 -10.30 -2.68 -27.87
CA THR A 671 -9.14 -1.79 -27.80
C THR A 671 -8.43 -1.76 -29.14
N PHE A 672 -8.26 -0.57 -29.71
CA PHE A 672 -7.35 -0.36 -30.83
C PHE A 672 -5.92 -0.26 -30.31
N ILE A 673 -5.05 -1.12 -30.80
CA ILE A 673 -3.60 -1.07 -30.58
C ILE A 673 -2.97 -0.36 -31.76
N VAL A 674 -2.39 0.79 -31.52
CA VAL A 674 -1.80 1.65 -32.54
C VAL A 674 -0.29 1.73 -32.36
N ARG A 675 0.47 1.25 -33.33
CA ARG A 675 1.92 1.45 -33.39
C ARG A 675 2.21 2.74 -34.14
N THR A 676 2.97 3.62 -33.50
CA THR A 676 3.31 4.94 -34.06
C THR A 676 4.73 4.96 -34.61
N SER A 677 4.97 5.79 -35.63
CA SER A 677 6.31 6.07 -36.16
C SER A 677 7.15 6.94 -35.20
N SER A 678 6.48 7.77 -34.39
CA SER A 678 7.11 8.65 -33.41
C SER A 678 7.55 7.88 -32.15
N ALA A 679 8.66 8.31 -31.56
CA ALA A 679 9.11 7.82 -30.25
C ALA A 679 8.15 8.20 -29.12
N ASN A 680 7.41 9.32 -29.25
CA ASN A 680 6.36 9.70 -28.30
C ASN A 680 4.97 9.37 -28.87
N PRO A 681 4.38 8.22 -28.54
CA PRO A 681 3.08 7.81 -29.07
C PRO A 681 1.94 8.72 -28.60
N LEU A 682 2.03 9.34 -27.42
CA LEU A 682 1.00 10.23 -26.89
C LEU A 682 0.81 11.50 -27.72
N ALA A 683 1.77 11.86 -28.58
CA ALA A 683 1.61 13.00 -29.49
C ALA A 683 0.38 12.82 -30.44
N LEU A 684 0.02 11.57 -30.76
CA LEU A 684 -1.14 11.26 -31.61
C LEU A 684 -2.45 11.09 -30.83
N ALA A 685 -2.42 11.08 -29.49
CA ALA A 685 -3.58 10.73 -28.66
C ALA A 685 -4.81 11.60 -28.95
N GLN A 686 -4.63 12.93 -29.07
CA GLN A 686 -5.75 13.85 -29.35
C GLN A 686 -6.30 13.69 -30.77
N THR A 687 -5.44 13.44 -31.75
CA THR A 687 -5.85 13.18 -33.13
C THR A 687 -6.65 11.88 -33.20
N LEU A 688 -6.13 10.78 -32.66
CA LEU A 688 -6.80 9.50 -32.70
C LEU A 688 -8.13 9.52 -31.93
N ARG A 689 -8.21 10.25 -30.82
CA ARG A 689 -9.47 10.44 -30.07
C ARG A 689 -10.57 11.09 -30.93
N ARG A 690 -10.22 11.99 -31.85
CA ARG A 690 -11.16 12.65 -32.75
C ARG A 690 -11.47 11.79 -33.96
N GLU A 691 -10.51 11.04 -34.47
CA GLU A 691 -10.68 10.25 -35.69
C GLU A 691 -11.57 9.01 -35.46
N VAL A 692 -11.58 8.40 -34.29
CA VAL A 692 -12.44 7.25 -33.95
C VAL A 692 -13.95 7.58 -34.19
N PRO A 693 -14.55 8.60 -33.57
CA PRO A 693 -15.96 8.94 -33.81
C PRO A 693 -16.20 9.53 -35.19
N ARG A 694 -15.18 10.07 -35.91
CA ARG A 694 -15.30 10.48 -37.30
C ARG A 694 -15.45 9.28 -38.21
N ALA A 695 -14.72 8.19 -37.95
CA ALA A 695 -14.86 6.97 -38.72
C ALA A 695 -16.19 6.27 -38.44
N TRP A 696 -16.66 6.27 -37.22
CA TRP A 696 -17.93 5.72 -36.79
C TRP A 696 -18.52 6.48 -35.61
N PRO A 697 -19.63 7.23 -35.78
CA PRO A 697 -20.15 8.15 -34.74
C PRO A 697 -20.62 7.50 -33.44
N GLU A 698 -20.87 6.18 -33.41
CA GLU A 698 -21.28 5.47 -32.20
C GLU A 698 -20.11 5.08 -31.28
N PHE A 699 -18.87 5.13 -31.79
CA PHE A 699 -17.70 4.79 -30.99
C PHE A 699 -17.19 6.00 -30.23
N ARG A 700 -16.76 5.73 -28.98
CA ARG A 700 -16.13 6.72 -28.08
C ARG A 700 -14.86 6.12 -27.51
N VAL A 701 -13.80 6.92 -27.48
CA VAL A 701 -12.54 6.53 -26.86
C VAL A 701 -12.60 6.88 -25.37
N SER A 702 -12.72 5.89 -24.55
CA SER A 702 -12.77 5.99 -23.09
C SER A 702 -11.40 6.34 -22.51
N ARG A 703 -10.38 5.59 -22.90
CA ARG A 703 -9.05 5.69 -22.32
C ARG A 703 -7.98 5.56 -23.37
N ILE A 704 -6.96 6.42 -23.27
CA ILE A 704 -5.76 6.33 -24.12
C ILE A 704 -4.56 6.19 -23.21
N ARG A 705 -3.80 5.13 -23.40
CA ARG A 705 -2.57 4.82 -22.64
C ARG A 705 -1.48 4.33 -23.58
N THR A 706 -0.25 4.47 -23.16
CA THR A 706 0.85 3.72 -23.79
C THR A 706 0.88 2.29 -23.21
N GLN A 707 1.30 1.32 -24.01
CA GLN A 707 1.54 -0.04 -23.50
C GLN A 707 2.64 -0.05 -22.43
N LEU A 708 3.58 0.89 -22.50
CA LEU A 708 4.61 1.06 -21.49
C LEU A 708 4.04 1.48 -20.13
N GLU A 709 3.06 2.40 -20.10
CA GLU A 709 2.34 2.79 -18.88
C GLU A 709 1.60 1.61 -18.24
N ILE A 710 0.96 0.77 -19.08
CA ILE A 710 0.30 -0.45 -18.62
C ILE A 710 1.32 -1.39 -17.97
N ASN A 711 2.46 -1.64 -18.63
CA ASN A 711 3.51 -2.49 -18.07
C ASN A 711 4.07 -1.91 -16.75
N GLN A 712 4.28 -0.60 -16.67
CA GLN A 712 4.80 0.08 -15.48
C GLN A 712 3.81 0.06 -14.31
N SER A 713 2.51 0.01 -14.56
CA SER A 713 1.50 -0.07 -13.49
C SER A 713 1.66 -1.34 -12.64
N HIS A 714 2.14 -2.45 -13.22
CA HIS A 714 2.43 -3.69 -12.50
C HIS A 714 3.64 -3.63 -11.58
N THR A 715 4.50 -2.64 -11.74
CA THR A 715 5.70 -2.46 -10.91
C THR A 715 5.59 -1.27 -9.97
N LEU A 716 4.43 -0.59 -9.95
CA LEU A 716 4.23 0.64 -9.19
C LEU A 716 4.43 0.41 -7.68
N ARG A 717 3.85 -0.66 -7.13
CA ARG A 717 3.97 -1.03 -5.72
C ARG A 717 5.43 -1.31 -5.34
N GLU A 718 6.13 -2.12 -6.15
CA GLU A 718 7.53 -2.49 -5.92
C GLU A 718 8.45 -1.28 -6.01
N ARG A 719 8.21 -0.41 -6.99
CA ARG A 719 8.92 0.87 -7.14
C ARG A 719 8.81 1.73 -5.90
N LEU A 720 7.61 1.86 -5.37
CA LEU A 720 7.35 2.63 -4.15
C LEU A 720 8.03 2.05 -2.93
N LEU A 721 7.88 0.74 -2.71
CA LEU A 721 8.53 0.06 -1.59
C LEU A 721 10.05 0.20 -1.68
N ALA A 722 10.62 0.07 -2.88
CA ALA A 722 12.04 0.28 -3.10
C ALA A 722 12.46 1.73 -2.79
N MET A 723 11.75 2.74 -3.32
CA MET A 723 12.06 4.16 -3.08
C MET A 723 11.95 4.54 -1.61
N LEU A 724 10.88 4.13 -0.93
CA LEU A 724 10.68 4.39 0.51
C LEU A 724 11.73 3.65 1.34
N ALA A 725 12.03 2.40 1.00
CA ALA A 725 13.05 1.62 1.70
C ALA A 725 14.45 2.23 1.54
N VAL A 726 14.82 2.70 0.34
CA VAL A 726 16.08 3.42 0.09
C VAL A 726 16.12 4.73 0.89
N PHE A 727 15.01 5.48 0.91
CA PHE A 727 14.93 6.70 1.71
C PHE A 727 15.17 6.40 3.21
N PHE A 728 14.46 5.42 3.78
CA PHE A 728 14.63 5.07 5.18
C PHE A 728 15.99 4.44 5.48
N ALA A 729 16.54 3.66 4.56
CA ALA A 729 17.89 3.11 4.67
C ALA A 729 18.96 4.23 4.70
N SER A 730 18.81 5.24 3.86
CA SER A 730 19.69 6.41 3.83
C SER A 730 19.59 7.19 5.15
N VAL A 731 18.38 7.41 5.66
CA VAL A 731 18.16 8.06 6.94
C VAL A 731 18.75 7.23 8.08
N ALA A 732 18.52 5.93 8.11
CA ALA A 732 19.07 5.02 9.12
C ALA A 732 20.61 5.05 9.12
N LEU A 733 21.22 5.04 7.94
CA LEU A 733 22.68 5.09 7.77
C LEU A 733 23.26 6.42 8.25
N LEU A 734 22.64 7.56 7.92
CA LEU A 734 23.03 8.88 8.41
C LEU A 734 22.90 8.97 9.94
N LEU A 735 21.80 8.49 10.50
CA LEU A 735 21.57 8.45 11.94
C LEU A 735 22.60 7.55 12.64
N ALA A 736 22.90 6.38 12.07
CA ALA A 736 23.93 5.48 12.57
C ALA A 736 25.31 6.16 12.55
N GLY A 737 25.65 6.84 11.47
CA GLY A 737 26.91 7.60 11.35
C GLY A 737 27.04 8.72 12.41
N VAL A 738 25.98 9.50 12.62
CA VAL A 738 25.95 10.57 13.64
C VAL A 738 26.10 9.99 15.04
N GLY A 739 25.43 8.88 15.35
CA GLY A 739 25.52 8.19 16.64
C GLY A 739 26.92 7.64 16.91
N LEU A 740 27.51 6.95 15.92
CA LEU A 740 28.85 6.44 15.98
C LEU A 740 29.88 7.55 16.18
N TYR A 741 29.77 8.64 15.41
CA TYR A 741 30.64 9.81 15.58
C TYR A 741 30.52 10.40 17.00
N GLY A 742 29.30 10.58 17.50
CA GLY A 742 29.07 11.14 18.86
C GLY A 742 29.74 10.33 19.96
N VAL A 743 29.64 9.01 19.90
CA VAL A 743 30.24 8.10 20.88
C VAL A 743 31.76 8.05 20.72
N LEU A 744 32.27 8.00 19.50
CA LEU A 744 33.72 8.04 19.25
C LEU A 744 34.35 9.34 19.74
N HIS A 745 33.72 10.46 19.43
CA HIS A 745 34.19 11.77 19.91
C HIS A 745 34.23 11.83 21.45
N TYR A 746 33.19 11.34 22.10
CA TYR A 746 33.12 11.26 23.55
C TYR A 746 34.20 10.35 24.13
N SER A 747 34.41 9.16 23.56
CA SER A 747 35.44 8.20 23.98
C SER A 747 36.87 8.82 23.89
N VAL A 748 37.13 9.54 22.78
CA VAL A 748 38.41 10.25 22.62
C VAL A 748 38.60 11.36 23.65
N VAL A 749 37.55 12.16 23.92
CA VAL A 749 37.59 13.25 24.90
C VAL A 749 37.83 12.69 26.32
N GLN A 750 37.20 11.59 26.66
CA GLN A 750 37.33 10.95 27.99
C GLN A 750 38.74 10.37 28.21
N ARG A 751 39.33 9.78 27.15
CA ARG A 751 40.69 9.18 27.22
C ARG A 751 41.79 10.13 26.81
N ARG A 752 41.49 11.43 26.71
CA ARG A 752 42.44 12.44 26.22
C ARG A 752 43.76 12.47 26.97
N ARG A 753 43.71 12.30 28.30
CA ARG A 753 44.92 12.23 29.18
C ARG A 753 45.73 10.95 28.88
N GLU A 754 45.07 9.81 28.76
CA GLU A 754 45.71 8.52 28.45
C GLU A 754 46.35 8.57 27.06
N ILE A 755 45.67 9.12 26.06
CA ILE A 755 46.17 9.32 24.71
C ILE A 755 47.38 10.28 24.74
N GLY A 756 47.26 11.41 25.47
CA GLY A 756 48.37 12.38 25.62
C GLY A 756 49.62 11.79 26.25
N ILE A 757 49.48 10.96 27.30
CA ILE A 757 50.62 10.24 27.90
C ILE A 757 51.27 9.28 26.91
N ARG A 758 50.46 8.51 26.15
CA ARG A 758 50.97 7.57 25.15
C ARG A 758 51.74 8.30 24.05
N ILE A 759 51.23 9.46 23.56
CA ILE A 759 51.90 10.31 22.58
C ILE A 759 53.22 10.83 23.15
N ALA A 760 53.26 11.27 24.41
CA ALA A 760 54.44 11.76 25.08
C ALA A 760 55.50 10.66 25.25
N VAL A 761 55.13 9.39 25.39
CA VAL A 761 55.99 8.21 25.46
C VAL A 761 56.40 7.71 24.07
N GLY A 762 55.94 8.36 22.97
CA GLY A 762 56.38 8.06 21.61
C GLY A 762 55.45 7.13 20.80
N ALA A 763 54.17 6.97 21.20
CA ALA A 763 53.23 6.16 20.43
C ALA A 763 52.96 6.77 19.07
N GLN A 764 53.12 5.98 18.00
CA GLN A 764 52.83 6.39 16.63
C GLN A 764 51.32 6.64 16.43
N ALA A 765 51.00 7.58 15.54
CA ALA A 765 49.62 7.95 15.18
C ALA A 765 48.77 6.73 14.77
N GLY A 766 49.34 5.74 14.10
CA GLY A 766 48.67 4.51 13.66
C GLY A 766 48.22 3.61 14.83
N VAL A 767 49.00 3.57 15.95
CA VAL A 767 48.64 2.79 17.15
C VAL A 767 47.43 3.42 17.86
N ILE A 768 47.36 4.75 17.92
CA ILE A 768 46.28 5.51 18.50
C ILE A 768 45.01 5.37 17.67
N ALA A 769 45.17 5.52 16.35
CA ALA A 769 44.04 5.30 15.41
C ALA A 769 43.48 3.89 15.54
N ARG A 770 44.32 2.85 15.59
CA ARG A 770 43.89 1.46 15.75
C ARG A 770 43.19 1.24 17.09
N LEU A 771 43.62 1.85 18.18
CA LEU A 771 43.00 1.73 19.50
C LEU A 771 41.59 2.28 19.50
N VAL A 772 41.38 3.45 18.87
CA VAL A 772 40.06 4.12 18.80
C VAL A 772 39.11 3.39 17.86
N THR A 773 39.60 2.89 16.73
CA THR A 773 38.76 2.28 15.70
C THR A 773 38.41 0.82 15.99
N LEU A 774 39.30 0.04 16.65
CA LEU A 774 39.06 -1.39 16.87
C LEU A 774 37.85 -1.66 17.77
N GLU A 775 37.66 -0.83 18.80
CA GLU A 775 36.56 -0.96 19.74
C GLU A 775 35.19 -0.76 19.03
N VAL A 776 35.08 0.26 18.17
CA VAL A 776 33.85 0.54 17.42
C VAL A 776 33.64 -0.46 16.31
N PHE A 777 34.72 -0.92 15.67
CA PHE A 777 34.64 -1.94 14.64
C PHE A 777 34.11 -3.27 15.20
N SER A 778 34.54 -3.67 16.37
CA SER A 778 34.04 -4.90 17.03
C SER A 778 32.53 -4.81 17.37
N MET A 779 32.06 -3.63 17.83
CA MET A 779 30.63 -3.39 18.10
C MET A 779 29.82 -3.37 16.80
N ALA A 780 30.35 -2.71 15.76
CA ALA A 780 29.71 -2.68 14.45
C ALA A 780 29.58 -4.08 13.84
N LEU A 781 30.61 -4.91 13.97
CA LEU A 781 30.62 -6.29 13.53
C LEU A 781 29.57 -7.13 14.28
N ALA A 782 29.55 -7.02 15.61
CA ALA A 782 28.56 -7.72 16.45
C ALA A 782 27.12 -7.26 16.12
N GLY A 783 26.91 -5.95 15.92
CA GLY A 783 25.66 -5.38 15.51
C GLY A 783 25.24 -5.85 14.11
N ALA A 784 26.16 -5.87 13.15
CA ALA A 784 25.90 -6.35 11.79
C ALA A 784 25.50 -7.84 11.78
N PHE A 785 26.18 -8.67 12.59
CA PHE A 785 25.84 -10.09 12.73
C PHE A 785 24.42 -10.26 13.33
N ALA A 786 24.09 -9.52 14.38
CA ALA A 786 22.76 -9.52 14.97
C ALA A 786 21.70 -9.04 13.98
N GLY A 787 21.98 -7.99 13.21
CA GLY A 787 21.12 -7.45 12.16
C GLY A 787 20.89 -8.43 11.03
N LEU A 788 21.93 -9.15 10.61
CA LEU A 788 21.83 -10.23 9.62
C LEU A 788 20.92 -11.36 10.12
N THR A 789 21.11 -11.79 11.37
CA THR A 789 20.28 -12.85 11.97
C THR A 789 18.80 -12.43 12.02
N LEU A 790 18.53 -11.21 12.49
CA LEU A 790 17.17 -10.65 12.49
C LEU A 790 16.61 -10.53 11.08
N GLY A 791 17.43 -10.12 10.08
CA GLY A 791 17.05 -10.03 8.68
C GLY A 791 16.62 -11.37 8.12
N MET A 792 17.43 -12.41 8.32
CA MET A 792 17.11 -13.77 7.85
C MET A 792 15.84 -14.34 8.48
N VAL A 793 15.59 -14.06 9.75
CA VAL A 793 14.32 -14.46 10.41
C VAL A 793 13.15 -13.67 9.87
N SER A 794 13.31 -12.37 9.64
CA SER A 794 12.25 -11.47 9.16
C SER A 794 11.78 -11.80 7.75
N VAL A 795 12.67 -12.29 6.89
CA VAL A 795 12.35 -12.64 5.49
C VAL A 795 11.17 -13.60 5.39
N ARG A 796 11.08 -14.59 6.30
CA ARG A 796 9.97 -15.59 6.30
C ARG A 796 8.58 -14.95 6.37
N TYR A 797 8.46 -13.78 7.00
CA TYR A 797 7.17 -13.08 7.16
C TYR A 797 6.82 -12.18 5.97
N ILE A 798 7.83 -11.79 5.20
CA ILE A 798 7.68 -10.84 4.08
C ILE A 798 8.08 -11.44 2.72
N GLU A 799 8.34 -12.75 2.66
CA GLU A 799 8.78 -13.47 1.44
C GLU A 799 7.83 -13.25 0.26
N GLN A 800 6.53 -13.18 0.52
CA GLN A 800 5.52 -12.95 -0.52
C GLN A 800 5.60 -11.56 -1.19
N LEU A 801 6.30 -10.60 -0.56
CA LEU A 801 6.53 -9.28 -1.16
C LEU A 801 7.66 -9.30 -2.17
N PHE A 802 8.52 -10.32 -2.16
CA PHE A 802 9.67 -10.41 -3.05
C PHE A 802 9.34 -11.20 -4.31
N TYR A 803 10.06 -10.88 -5.38
CA TYR A 803 9.93 -11.56 -6.66
C TYR A 803 11.28 -12.16 -7.06
N GLN A 804 11.37 -13.49 -7.08
CA GLN A 804 12.57 -14.25 -7.50
C GLN A 804 13.89 -13.85 -6.79
N VAL A 805 13.82 -13.24 -5.59
CA VAL A 805 14.99 -12.81 -4.81
C VAL A 805 15.17 -13.74 -3.63
N LYS A 806 16.35 -14.32 -3.48
CA LYS A 806 16.73 -15.10 -2.32
C LYS A 806 17.49 -14.21 -1.32
N ALA A 807 17.11 -14.27 -0.06
CA ALA A 807 17.78 -13.54 1.02
C ALA A 807 19.26 -13.92 1.19
N THR A 808 19.65 -15.10 0.69
CA THR A 808 21.02 -15.65 0.73
C THR A 808 21.89 -15.21 -0.44
N ASP A 809 21.35 -14.47 -1.42
CA ASP A 809 22.11 -14.00 -2.56
C ASP A 809 23.27 -13.09 -2.09
N LEU A 810 24.47 -13.32 -2.63
CA LEU A 810 25.68 -12.59 -2.20
C LEU A 810 25.55 -11.06 -2.22
N PRO A 811 24.94 -10.42 -3.25
CA PRO A 811 24.74 -8.97 -3.24
C PRO A 811 23.88 -8.47 -2.06
N MET A 812 22.91 -9.28 -1.62
CA MET A 812 22.00 -8.94 -0.50
C MET A 812 22.75 -8.89 0.84
N LEU A 813 23.78 -9.69 1.01
CA LEU A 813 24.62 -9.73 2.21
C LEU A 813 25.76 -8.70 2.12
N ALA A 814 26.37 -8.55 0.95
CA ALA A 814 27.51 -7.68 0.73
C ALA A 814 27.13 -6.18 0.83
N PHE A 815 26.02 -5.75 0.24
CA PHE A 815 25.64 -4.34 0.19
C PHE A 815 25.44 -3.72 1.59
N PRO A 816 24.62 -4.27 2.51
CA PRO A 816 24.47 -3.72 3.86
C PRO A 816 25.79 -3.74 4.64
N SER A 817 26.57 -4.81 4.50
CA SER A 817 27.86 -4.95 5.18
C SER A 817 28.85 -3.88 4.74
N LEU A 818 28.96 -3.64 3.44
CA LEU A 818 29.83 -2.61 2.87
C LEU A 818 29.35 -1.20 3.25
N ALA A 819 28.04 -0.93 3.17
CA ALA A 819 27.48 0.36 3.54
C ALA A 819 27.75 0.72 5.01
N ILE A 820 27.59 -0.24 5.91
CA ILE A 820 27.89 -0.04 7.34
C ILE A 820 29.41 0.15 7.55
N LEU A 821 30.24 -0.65 6.89
CA LEU A 821 31.69 -0.49 6.99
C LEU A 821 32.12 0.92 6.57
N VAL A 822 31.62 1.41 5.44
CA VAL A 822 31.89 2.78 4.96
C VAL A 822 31.39 3.81 5.99
N ALA A 823 30.17 3.65 6.53
CA ALA A 823 29.64 4.56 7.53
C ALA A 823 30.49 4.59 8.82
N VAL A 824 30.96 3.43 9.30
CA VAL A 824 31.86 3.32 10.46
C VAL A 824 33.19 4.04 10.19
N LEU A 825 33.78 3.84 9.02
CA LEU A 825 35.05 4.49 8.64
C LEU A 825 34.87 6.01 8.54
N LEU A 826 33.80 6.49 7.88
CA LEU A 826 33.50 7.93 7.78
C LEU A 826 33.24 8.57 9.14
N ALA A 827 32.50 7.89 10.04
CA ALA A 827 32.23 8.37 11.39
C ALA A 827 33.50 8.39 12.27
N ALA A 828 34.40 7.44 12.07
CA ALA A 828 35.66 7.35 12.84
C ALA A 828 36.71 8.41 12.41
N LEU A 829 36.68 8.83 11.15
CA LEU A 829 37.71 9.71 10.57
C LEU A 829 37.91 11.02 11.36
N PRO A 830 36.88 11.83 11.69
CA PRO A 830 37.07 13.06 12.45
C PRO A 830 37.58 12.82 13.89
N ALA A 831 37.07 11.73 14.53
CA ALA A 831 37.47 11.38 15.89
C ALA A 831 38.97 10.95 15.95
N VAL A 832 39.40 10.19 14.96
CA VAL A 832 40.82 9.77 14.81
C VAL A 832 41.73 10.98 14.55
N ILE A 833 41.34 11.87 13.61
CA ILE A 833 42.08 13.10 13.32
C ILE A 833 42.27 13.95 14.61
N ASN A 834 41.17 14.11 15.39
CA ASN A 834 41.20 14.86 16.64
C ASN A 834 42.08 14.18 17.69
N ALA A 835 42.06 12.85 17.79
CA ALA A 835 42.92 12.09 18.71
C ALA A 835 44.41 12.21 18.38
N VAL A 836 44.75 12.10 17.09
CA VAL A 836 46.14 12.17 16.61
C VAL A 836 46.72 13.60 16.70
N ARG A 837 45.89 14.63 16.53
CA ARG A 837 46.27 16.05 16.61
C ARG A 837 46.28 16.60 18.06
N THR A 838 46.07 15.78 19.06
CA THR A 838 46.11 16.22 20.48
C THR A 838 47.50 16.58 20.88
N ASP A 839 47.74 17.84 21.30
CA ASP A 839 49.03 18.34 21.76
C ASP A 839 49.33 17.84 23.20
N PRO A 840 50.38 17.01 23.39
CA PRO A 840 50.69 16.47 24.72
C PRO A 840 51.09 17.56 25.72
N ALA A 841 51.68 18.69 25.26
CA ALA A 841 52.15 19.76 26.14
C ALA A 841 50.97 20.52 26.78
N THR A 842 49.89 20.73 26.07
CA THR A 842 48.70 21.39 26.62
C THR A 842 47.95 20.51 27.63
N MET A 843 48.06 19.18 27.49
CA MET A 843 47.38 18.20 28.40
C MET A 843 48.10 17.97 29.71
N LEU A 844 49.42 18.12 29.72
CA LEU A 844 50.21 17.99 30.96
C LEU A 844 50.25 19.30 31.78
N ARG A 845 49.85 20.45 31.17
CA ARG A 845 49.74 21.76 31.83
C ARG A 845 48.35 22.10 32.38
N ALA A 846 47.35 21.32 32.03
CA ALA A 846 45.95 21.54 32.54
C ALA A 846 45.78 20.80 33.87
N GLU A 847 46.34 21.36 34.96
CA GLU A 847 45.93 21.05 36.34
C GLU A 847 44.73 21.87 36.79
#